data_58198d106a7d24b6cc6af84be6df320f
#
_entry.id   58198d106a7d24b6cc6af84be6df320f
#
_cell.length_a   1.000
_cell.length_b   1.000
_cell.length_c   1.000
_cell.angle_alpha   90.00
_cell.angle_beta   90.00
_cell.angle_gamma   90.00
#
_symmetry.space_group_name_H-M   'P 1'
#
loop_
_entity.id
_entity.type
_entity.pdbx_description
1 polymer ?
#
loop_
_entity_poly.entity_id
_entity_poly.type
_entity_poly.pdbx_seq_one_letter_code
_entity_poly.pdbx_strand_id
1 'polypeptide(L)'
;ENHLISQDYSLIKERIEAENLKDNENFYQNYLSAYCDFRKFDKELYSKFLNGNLDSNLAELEAFKDYRNAFRQTSDYKKLKESKIYKESKDKQDLEDKAFLAYAQAIEKDKLLYFSLSLNQEVLIIKSPSDIKEQKKFLGYEWSNRKGDEGLKELHNPYLSPLFERGNPQNETKLNTLIYKSFLNTLDVIPQELQTYATKARLVDMIDFEKVEFNKAISLNPSNSTQSEMSNPFANSKYELVRLGDIIIDNLKSKIKVKEAKENITGKYPFFTSGTNIYRYDEYLIEGKNIFLSTGGNAIVQFYNGKSSYSTDTYALKSNNENYIDTYFLYILLKQLENFINCFLFKGSGLKHLQKTELKSLKIPLPPLEIQKQIVAECEKVEEQYNTLSLSIKEYQNLIKAMLQKCGIIEDNQEYELNSILENLQKLESKLDFNLLFSFIDDFTNARQEDLKKFKEFVKNIKAILGTFSTPPKQGWNKEKLNEIVSIQSGGTPDRKIKEYWNGNINWVKSEVCQNCYVYDYQVKEKITELGLQKSSAKLLKKETTLIALVGATIGKIGFLTFESATNQNITGLYPKNLKILNTKYLYYACMDLYGQFRKLGDFAMANSNFIKNLTISLPPLEIQEKIVQNIELVEQQIDFLNLKLEFLEKEKEKILQKYLFS
;
A
#
# COMPACT_ATOMS: atom_id res chain seq x y z
N GLU A 1 -3.09 -17.63 22.78
CA GLU A 1 -4.42 -17.49 22.14
C GLU A 1 -5.31 -18.69 22.40
N ASN A 2 -4.87 -19.92 22.08
CA ASN A 2 -5.68 -21.14 22.35
C ASN A 2 -5.95 -21.36 23.84
N HIS A 3 -5.09 -20.89 24.72
CA HIS A 3 -5.24 -21.03 26.16
C HIS A 3 -6.29 -20.05 26.73
N LEU A 4 -6.38 -18.85 26.20
CA LEU A 4 -7.42 -17.87 26.57
C LEU A 4 -8.82 -18.37 26.17
N ILE A 5 -8.97 -18.90 24.95
CA ILE A 5 -10.25 -19.46 24.49
C ILE A 5 -10.69 -20.64 25.34
N SER A 6 -9.77 -21.53 25.75
CA SER A 6 -10.10 -22.68 26.60
C SER A 6 -10.44 -22.29 28.04
N GLN A 7 -9.84 -21.25 28.61
CA GLN A 7 -10.16 -20.72 29.91
C GLN A 7 -11.51 -20.01 29.93
N ASP A 8 -11.80 -19.19 28.95
CA ASP A 8 -13.10 -18.52 28.83
C ASP A 8 -14.24 -19.53 28.65
N TYR A 9 -13.98 -20.61 27.88
CA TYR A 9 -14.96 -21.67 27.70
C TYR A 9 -15.27 -22.42 29.00
N SER A 10 -14.25 -22.79 29.79
CA SER A 10 -14.50 -23.47 31.09
C SER A 10 -15.23 -22.56 32.08
N LEU A 11 -14.90 -21.27 32.14
CA LEU A 11 -15.59 -20.26 32.93
C LEU A 11 -17.05 -20.07 32.49
N ILE A 12 -17.30 -20.02 31.18
CA ILE A 12 -18.66 -19.90 30.63
C ILE A 12 -19.46 -21.19 30.92
N LYS A 13 -18.85 -22.36 30.76
CA LYS A 13 -19.47 -23.65 31.07
C LYS A 13 -19.80 -23.77 32.56
N GLU A 14 -18.85 -23.40 33.43
CA GLU A 14 -19.06 -23.35 34.88
C GLU A 14 -20.19 -22.38 35.27
N ARG A 15 -20.26 -21.22 34.61
CA ARG A 15 -21.31 -20.23 34.84
C ARG A 15 -22.69 -20.72 34.40
N ILE A 16 -22.78 -21.37 33.25
CA ILE A 16 -24.01 -22.00 32.76
C ILE A 16 -24.44 -23.14 33.69
N GLU A 17 -23.50 -23.93 34.20
CA GLU A 17 -23.77 -25.00 35.15
C GLU A 17 -24.17 -24.46 36.53
N ALA A 18 -23.55 -23.37 37.01
CA ALA A 18 -23.83 -22.72 38.28
C ALA A 18 -25.17 -21.97 38.28
N GLU A 19 -25.61 -21.40 37.19
CA GLU A 19 -26.88 -20.68 37.03
C GLU A 19 -28.09 -21.63 36.89
N ASN A 20 -27.94 -22.95 37.12
CA ASN A 20 -28.99 -23.97 36.98
C ASN A 20 -29.71 -23.94 35.61
N LEU A 21 -28.99 -23.56 34.59
CA LEU A 21 -29.47 -23.66 33.20
C LEU A 21 -29.64 -25.16 32.78
N LYS A 22 -29.55 -26.08 33.72
CA LYS A 22 -29.72 -27.53 33.54
C LYS A 22 -31.12 -27.96 33.08
N ASP A 23 -32.15 -27.16 33.30
CA ASP A 23 -33.52 -27.41 32.83
C ASP A 23 -33.79 -26.86 31.45
N ASN A 24 -32.76 -26.67 30.63
CA ASN A 24 -32.90 -25.98 29.35
C ASN A 24 -33.03 -26.89 28.14
N GLU A 25 -34.01 -27.75 28.16
CA GLU A 25 -34.61 -28.21 26.90
C GLU A 25 -34.99 -27.02 26.03
N ASN A 26 -35.49 -25.92 26.63
CA ASN A 26 -35.78 -24.65 25.95
C ASN A 26 -34.54 -23.90 25.44
N PHE A 27 -33.41 -23.90 26.14
CA PHE A 27 -32.18 -23.25 25.67
C PHE A 27 -31.70 -23.85 24.34
N TYR A 28 -31.57 -25.17 24.30
CA TYR A 28 -31.17 -25.85 23.07
C TYR A 28 -32.23 -25.70 21.96
N GLN A 29 -33.53 -25.76 22.31
CA GLN A 29 -34.60 -25.58 21.32
C GLN A 29 -34.60 -24.19 20.69
N ASN A 30 -34.28 -23.14 21.46
CA ASN A 30 -34.20 -21.75 20.94
C ASN A 30 -33.09 -21.58 19.93
N TYR A 31 -31.95 -22.23 20.10
CA TYR A 31 -30.79 -22.10 19.23
C TYR A 31 -30.70 -23.20 18.14
N LEU A 32 -31.42 -24.29 18.31
CA LEU A 32 -31.39 -25.45 17.42
C LEU A 32 -31.75 -25.05 15.97
N SER A 33 -32.79 -24.27 15.79
CA SER A 33 -33.23 -23.82 14.47
C SER A 33 -32.13 -22.97 13.80
N ALA A 34 -31.63 -21.97 14.51
CA ALA A 34 -30.58 -21.09 14.01
C ALA A 34 -29.28 -21.86 13.69
N TYR A 35 -28.93 -22.87 14.51
CA TYR A 35 -27.77 -23.72 14.24
C TYR A 35 -27.97 -24.62 13.02
N CYS A 36 -29.14 -25.23 12.88
CA CYS A 36 -29.46 -26.04 11.70
C CYS A 36 -29.44 -25.20 10.41
N ASP A 37 -30.00 -23.99 10.44
CA ASP A 37 -29.95 -23.06 9.30
C ASP A 37 -28.51 -22.69 8.96
N PHE A 38 -27.68 -22.38 9.96
CA PHE A 38 -26.27 -22.04 9.82
C PHE A 38 -25.45 -23.20 9.23
N ARG A 39 -25.72 -24.45 9.69
CA ARG A 39 -25.04 -25.67 9.23
C ARG A 39 -25.68 -26.32 8.02
N LYS A 40 -26.83 -25.82 7.54
CA LYS A 40 -27.66 -26.41 6.48
C LYS A 40 -28.09 -27.86 6.79
N PHE A 41 -28.41 -28.12 8.07
CA PHE A 41 -28.96 -29.40 8.50
C PHE A 41 -30.50 -29.40 8.51
N ASP A 42 -31.08 -30.56 8.21
CA ASP A 42 -32.49 -30.75 8.47
C ASP A 42 -32.78 -30.76 9.99
N LYS A 43 -33.64 -29.86 10.43
CA LYS A 43 -33.89 -29.64 11.87
C LYS A 43 -34.48 -30.88 12.56
N GLU A 44 -35.39 -31.58 11.92
CA GLU A 44 -36.07 -32.75 12.48
C GLU A 44 -35.10 -33.94 12.64
N LEU A 45 -34.33 -34.21 11.61
CA LEU A 45 -33.31 -35.25 11.60
C LEU A 45 -32.20 -34.97 12.61
N TYR A 46 -31.73 -33.69 12.69
CA TYR A 46 -30.70 -33.29 13.61
C TYR A 46 -31.17 -33.38 15.10
N SER A 47 -32.45 -33.02 15.36
CA SER A 47 -33.05 -33.19 16.71
C SER A 47 -33.14 -34.66 17.10
N LYS A 48 -33.56 -35.55 16.21
CA LYS A 48 -33.57 -36.99 16.42
C LYS A 48 -32.18 -37.54 16.72
N PHE A 49 -31.18 -37.08 15.98
CA PHE A 49 -29.78 -37.44 16.20
C PHE A 49 -29.29 -37.04 17.59
N LEU A 50 -29.51 -35.78 18.02
CA LEU A 50 -29.09 -35.29 19.34
C LEU A 50 -29.76 -36.06 20.50
N ASN A 51 -30.99 -36.56 20.31
CA ASN A 51 -31.78 -37.30 21.31
C ASN A 51 -31.52 -38.83 21.30
N GLY A 52 -30.53 -39.29 20.54
CA GLY A 52 -30.12 -40.70 20.55
C GLY A 52 -30.98 -41.60 19.64
N ASN A 53 -31.94 -41.07 18.92
CA ASN A 53 -32.70 -41.82 17.91
C ASN A 53 -31.91 -41.78 16.59
N LEU A 54 -31.27 -42.90 16.28
CA LEU A 54 -30.49 -43.08 15.07
C LEU A 54 -31.35 -43.44 13.90
N ASP A 55 -31.50 -42.49 12.99
CA ASP A 55 -31.69 -42.85 11.57
C ASP A 55 -30.29 -42.98 10.94
N SER A 56 -29.97 -44.16 10.38
CA SER A 56 -28.69 -44.52 9.81
C SER A 56 -28.20 -43.49 8.74
N ASN A 57 -29.13 -42.75 8.15
CA ASN A 57 -28.86 -41.77 7.14
C ASN A 57 -28.06 -40.55 7.62
N LEU A 58 -28.15 -40.15 8.88
CA LEU A 58 -27.35 -39.02 9.42
C LEU A 58 -25.88 -39.37 9.63
N ALA A 59 -25.59 -40.62 10.01
CA ALA A 59 -24.22 -41.07 10.16
C ALA A 59 -23.45 -41.22 8.82
N GLU A 60 -24.18 -41.24 7.69
CA GLU A 60 -23.66 -41.33 6.33
C GLU A 60 -23.48 -39.96 5.67
N LEU A 61 -23.99 -38.86 6.28
CA LEU A 61 -23.76 -37.52 5.76
C LEU A 61 -22.27 -37.25 5.57
N GLU A 62 -21.93 -36.63 4.45
CA GLU A 62 -20.55 -36.25 4.12
C GLU A 62 -19.90 -35.44 5.22
N ALA A 63 -20.70 -34.62 5.95
CA ALA A 63 -20.30 -33.84 7.12
C ALA A 63 -19.72 -34.69 8.26
N PHE A 64 -20.03 -36.01 8.36
CA PHE A 64 -19.53 -36.89 9.43
C PHE A 64 -18.40 -37.84 9.02
N LYS A 65 -17.91 -37.77 7.78
CA LYS A 65 -16.76 -38.60 7.35
C LYS A 65 -15.52 -38.33 8.18
N ASP A 66 -15.24 -37.08 8.45
CA ASP A 66 -14.08 -36.66 9.26
C ASP A 66 -14.23 -37.07 10.73
N TYR A 67 -15.45 -37.14 11.26
CA TYR A 67 -15.71 -37.63 12.59
C TYR A 67 -15.34 -39.11 12.76
N ARG A 68 -15.60 -39.96 11.78
CA ARG A 68 -15.22 -41.38 11.81
C ARG A 68 -13.70 -41.54 11.85
N ASN A 69 -12.98 -40.73 11.11
CA ASN A 69 -11.51 -40.73 11.10
C ASN A 69 -10.94 -40.27 12.45
N ALA A 70 -11.49 -39.19 13.01
CA ALA A 70 -11.11 -38.67 14.32
C ALA A 70 -11.43 -39.65 15.45
N PHE A 71 -12.63 -40.27 15.44
CA PHE A 71 -13.03 -41.28 16.40
C PHE A 71 -12.07 -42.48 16.48
N ARG A 72 -11.63 -42.99 15.32
CA ARG A 72 -10.68 -44.11 15.24
C ARG A 72 -9.31 -43.80 15.86
N GLN A 73 -8.99 -42.55 16.05
CA GLN A 73 -7.73 -42.08 16.65
C GLN A 73 -7.88 -41.88 18.18
N THR A 74 -9.10 -41.87 18.71
CA THR A 74 -9.36 -41.63 20.15
C THR A 74 -8.89 -42.79 21.04
N SER A 75 -8.60 -42.47 22.30
CA SER A 75 -8.34 -43.47 23.35
C SER A 75 -9.53 -44.39 23.58
N ASP A 76 -10.75 -43.88 23.45
CA ASP A 76 -11.97 -44.60 23.71
C ASP A 76 -12.26 -45.65 22.62
N TYR A 77 -11.95 -45.36 21.36
CA TYR A 77 -11.99 -46.38 20.32
C TYR A 77 -10.98 -47.50 20.57
N LYS A 78 -9.76 -47.17 21.01
CA LYS A 78 -8.73 -48.18 21.36
C LYS A 78 -9.21 -49.05 22.52
N LYS A 79 -9.75 -48.45 23.61
CA LYS A 79 -10.30 -49.15 24.73
C LYS A 79 -11.48 -50.05 24.32
N LEU A 80 -12.38 -49.58 23.45
CA LEU A 80 -13.46 -50.39 22.91
C LEU A 80 -12.91 -51.64 22.21
N LYS A 81 -11.94 -51.50 21.34
CA LYS A 81 -11.30 -52.62 20.61
C LYS A 81 -10.63 -53.64 21.55
N GLU A 82 -10.08 -53.19 22.65
CA GLU A 82 -9.42 -54.05 23.68
C GLU A 82 -10.40 -54.70 24.64
N SER A 83 -11.62 -54.20 24.72
CA SER A 83 -12.63 -54.67 25.67
C SER A 83 -13.04 -56.13 25.42
N LYS A 84 -13.39 -56.82 26.51
CA LYS A 84 -13.90 -58.18 26.45
C LYS A 84 -15.20 -58.26 25.66
N ILE A 85 -16.09 -57.27 25.87
CA ILE A 85 -17.40 -57.15 25.19
C ILE A 85 -17.19 -57.15 23.65
N TYR A 86 -16.27 -56.32 23.19
CA TYR A 86 -16.00 -56.21 21.72
C TYR A 86 -15.39 -57.54 21.18
N LYS A 87 -14.46 -58.14 21.89
CA LYS A 87 -13.78 -59.38 21.46
C LYS A 87 -14.76 -60.57 21.35
N GLU A 88 -15.71 -60.66 22.25
CA GLU A 88 -16.70 -61.72 22.35
C GLU A 88 -17.99 -61.45 21.53
N SER A 89 -18.19 -60.20 21.04
CA SER A 89 -19.38 -59.84 20.28
C SER A 89 -19.36 -60.49 18.88
N LYS A 90 -20.55 -60.95 18.47
CA LYS A 90 -20.83 -61.40 17.10
C LYS A 90 -21.05 -60.27 16.14
N ASP A 91 -21.54 -59.13 16.64
CA ASP A 91 -21.75 -57.92 15.86
C ASP A 91 -20.84 -56.78 16.34
N LYS A 92 -19.62 -56.81 15.85
CA LYS A 92 -18.59 -55.79 16.16
C LYS A 92 -18.90 -54.46 15.53
N GLN A 93 -19.57 -54.45 14.37
CA GLN A 93 -19.89 -53.24 13.66
C GLN A 93 -20.95 -52.43 14.41
N ASP A 94 -21.99 -53.04 14.93
CA ASP A 94 -23.00 -52.36 15.71
C ASP A 94 -22.42 -51.69 16.98
N LEU A 95 -21.46 -52.37 17.63
CA LEU A 95 -20.77 -51.77 18.79
C LEU A 95 -19.90 -50.56 18.38
N GLU A 96 -19.20 -50.61 17.23
CA GLU A 96 -18.44 -49.47 16.74
C GLU A 96 -19.34 -48.33 16.32
N ASP A 97 -20.48 -48.61 15.67
CA ASP A 97 -21.42 -47.59 15.21
C ASP A 97 -22.11 -46.90 16.42
N LYS A 98 -22.49 -47.66 17.45
CA LYS A 98 -23.05 -47.08 18.70
C LYS A 98 -22.02 -46.17 19.42
N ALA A 99 -20.75 -46.63 19.53
CA ALA A 99 -19.71 -45.83 20.17
C ALA A 99 -19.35 -44.60 19.33
N PHE A 100 -19.28 -44.73 18.00
CA PHE A 100 -19.07 -43.60 17.08
C PHE A 100 -20.18 -42.57 17.19
N LEU A 101 -21.41 -43.00 17.30
CA LEU A 101 -22.55 -42.14 17.43
C LEU A 101 -22.52 -41.31 18.71
N ALA A 102 -22.27 -41.99 19.85
CA ALA A 102 -22.13 -41.30 21.11
C ALA A 102 -21.01 -40.25 21.07
N TYR A 103 -19.91 -40.57 20.41
CA TYR A 103 -18.82 -39.61 20.16
C TYR A 103 -19.26 -38.39 19.31
N ALA A 104 -19.95 -38.64 18.20
CA ALA A 104 -20.41 -37.59 17.30
C ALA A 104 -21.46 -36.70 17.99
N GLN A 105 -22.40 -37.29 18.76
CA GLN A 105 -23.41 -36.55 19.54
C GLN A 105 -22.76 -35.64 20.58
N ALA A 106 -21.73 -36.11 21.28
CA ALA A 106 -21.03 -35.31 22.29
C ALA A 106 -20.41 -34.05 21.63
N ILE A 107 -19.76 -34.21 20.49
CA ILE A 107 -19.15 -33.08 19.75
C ILE A 107 -20.23 -32.12 19.23
N GLU A 108 -21.31 -32.61 18.66
CA GLU A 108 -22.37 -31.74 18.14
C GLU A 108 -23.11 -30.99 19.25
N LYS A 109 -23.29 -31.58 20.42
CA LYS A 109 -23.80 -30.88 21.61
C LYS A 109 -22.88 -29.76 22.05
N ASP A 110 -21.57 -30.00 22.08
CA ASP A 110 -20.58 -28.98 22.36
C ASP A 110 -20.58 -27.86 21.29
N LYS A 111 -20.71 -28.21 20.02
CA LYS A 111 -20.83 -27.23 18.94
C LYS A 111 -22.07 -26.36 19.06
N LEU A 112 -23.23 -26.95 19.36
CA LEU A 112 -24.47 -26.20 19.57
C LEU A 112 -24.34 -25.23 20.77
N LEU A 113 -23.69 -25.65 21.85
CA LEU A 113 -23.41 -24.80 22.99
C LEU A 113 -22.51 -23.61 22.59
N TYR A 114 -21.38 -23.87 21.92
CA TYR A 114 -20.50 -22.80 21.44
C TYR A 114 -21.20 -21.85 20.45
N PHE A 115 -22.01 -22.38 19.57
CA PHE A 115 -22.82 -21.59 18.67
C PHE A 115 -23.74 -20.62 19.41
N SER A 116 -24.48 -21.13 20.40
CA SER A 116 -25.40 -20.31 21.18
C SER A 116 -24.72 -19.20 21.97
N LEU A 117 -23.52 -19.47 22.51
CA LEU A 117 -22.71 -18.49 23.25
C LEU A 117 -22.04 -17.45 22.34
N SER A 118 -21.67 -17.84 21.14
CA SER A 118 -20.94 -16.98 20.21
C SER A 118 -21.84 -16.18 19.23
N LEU A 119 -23.11 -16.58 19.10
CA LEU A 119 -24.02 -16.04 18.08
C LEU A 119 -24.20 -14.51 18.15
N ASN A 120 -24.33 -13.99 19.37
CA ASN A 120 -24.57 -12.55 19.63
C ASN A 120 -23.32 -11.82 20.12
N GLN A 121 -22.15 -12.46 20.10
CA GLN A 121 -20.91 -11.82 20.52
C GLN A 121 -20.22 -11.16 19.32
N GLU A 122 -20.04 -9.84 19.41
CA GLU A 122 -19.19 -9.09 18.49
C GLU A 122 -17.75 -9.03 19.01
N VAL A 123 -16.80 -9.20 18.12
CA VAL A 123 -15.36 -9.08 18.39
C VAL A 123 -14.73 -8.09 17.44
N LEU A 124 -13.73 -7.38 17.94
CA LEU A 124 -12.91 -6.47 17.13
C LEU A 124 -11.68 -7.23 16.62
N ILE A 125 -11.58 -7.39 15.32
CA ILE A 125 -10.42 -7.97 14.65
C ILE A 125 -9.48 -6.85 14.27
N ILE A 126 -8.21 -6.92 14.74
CA ILE A 126 -7.17 -5.96 14.37
C ILE A 126 -6.12 -6.69 13.56
N LYS A 127 -5.82 -6.15 12.38
CA LYS A 127 -4.80 -6.67 11.47
C LYS A 127 -3.69 -5.64 11.29
N SER A 128 -2.46 -6.01 11.63
CA SER A 128 -1.30 -5.20 11.29
C SER A 128 -0.99 -5.32 9.79
N PRO A 129 -0.40 -4.30 9.18
CA PRO A 129 0.13 -4.41 7.82
C PRO A 129 1.12 -5.55 7.70
N SER A 130 1.24 -6.10 6.51
CA SER A 130 2.15 -7.21 6.23
C SER A 130 3.54 -6.76 5.78
N ASP A 131 3.68 -5.53 5.30
CA ASP A 131 4.97 -4.93 4.96
C ASP A 131 5.72 -4.50 6.22
N ILE A 132 7.01 -4.81 6.32
CA ILE A 132 7.83 -4.53 7.51
C ILE A 132 7.92 -3.02 7.83
N LYS A 133 7.97 -2.17 6.81
CA LYS A 133 8.03 -0.71 7.03
C LYS A 133 6.69 -0.19 7.53
N GLU A 134 5.60 -0.67 6.96
CA GLU A 134 4.25 -0.31 7.40
C GLU A 134 3.93 -0.90 8.78
N GLN A 135 4.42 -2.12 9.11
CA GLN A 135 4.31 -2.67 10.48
C GLN A 135 5.00 -1.79 11.51
N LYS A 136 6.19 -1.26 11.20
CA LYS A 136 6.89 -0.33 12.08
C LYS A 136 6.09 0.94 12.30
N LYS A 137 5.52 1.51 11.24
CA LYS A 137 4.65 2.69 11.34
C LYS A 137 3.38 2.38 12.15
N PHE A 138 2.77 1.22 11.90
CA PHE A 138 1.59 0.75 12.63
C PHE A 138 1.85 0.64 14.13
N LEU A 139 2.96 0.04 14.52
CA LEU A 139 3.34 -0.14 15.92
C LEU A 139 3.88 1.14 16.56
N GLY A 140 4.48 2.05 15.78
CA GLY A 140 5.25 3.17 16.31
C GLY A 140 6.62 2.77 16.86
N TYR A 141 7.04 1.52 16.68
CA TYR A 141 8.28 0.96 17.21
C TYR A 141 9.02 0.11 16.17
N GLU A 142 10.36 0.02 16.32
CA GLU A 142 11.19 -0.93 15.59
C GLU A 142 12.15 -1.66 16.51
N TRP A 143 12.50 -2.88 16.17
CA TRP A 143 13.58 -3.61 16.82
C TRP A 143 14.91 -3.35 16.11
N SER A 144 15.93 -2.95 16.85
CA SER A 144 17.29 -2.75 16.34
C SER A 144 18.22 -3.86 16.83
N ASN A 145 18.91 -4.52 15.89
CA ASN A 145 19.96 -5.50 16.17
C ASN A 145 21.37 -4.91 16.00
N ARG A 146 21.51 -3.59 15.86
CA ARG A 146 22.82 -2.95 15.67
C ARG A 146 23.62 -3.03 16.97
N LYS A 147 24.86 -3.53 16.86
CA LYS A 147 25.78 -3.66 18.00
C LYS A 147 25.92 -2.32 18.75
N GLY A 148 25.60 -2.33 20.05
CA GLY A 148 25.58 -1.15 20.90
C GLY A 148 24.34 -0.27 20.78
N ASP A 149 23.32 -0.75 20.07
CA ASP A 149 22.07 -0.05 19.82
C ASP A 149 20.92 -1.09 19.65
N GLU A 150 21.07 -2.23 20.36
CA GLU A 150 20.09 -3.31 20.35
C GLU A 150 18.85 -2.95 21.18
N GLY A 151 17.69 -3.44 20.76
CA GLY A 151 16.45 -3.32 21.52
C GLY A 151 15.32 -2.62 20.79
N LEU A 152 14.25 -2.37 21.54
CA LEU A 152 13.06 -1.71 21.07
C LEU A 152 13.29 -0.21 20.95
N LYS A 153 13.05 0.36 19.76
CA LYS A 153 13.14 1.79 19.48
C LYS A 153 11.78 2.34 19.11
N GLU A 154 11.42 3.44 19.76
CA GLU A 154 10.24 4.20 19.35
C GLU A 154 10.52 4.94 18.05
N LEU A 155 9.62 4.81 17.07
CA LEU A 155 9.68 5.59 15.85
C LEU A 155 9.28 7.04 16.16
N HIS A 156 10.01 7.99 15.61
CA HIS A 156 9.99 9.41 16.01
C HIS A 156 8.71 10.18 15.66
N ASN A 157 7.71 9.54 15.12
CA ASN A 157 6.40 10.15 14.92
C ASN A 157 5.27 9.25 15.45
N PRO A 158 5.13 9.13 16.78
CA PRO A 158 4.06 8.35 17.40
C PRO A 158 2.66 8.88 17.05
N TYR A 159 2.54 10.16 16.64
CA TYR A 159 1.26 10.75 16.21
C TYR A 159 0.69 10.11 14.94
N LEU A 160 1.55 9.54 14.08
CA LEU A 160 1.13 8.83 12.87
C LEU A 160 0.88 7.33 13.10
N SER A 161 1.23 6.77 14.25
CA SER A 161 0.89 5.39 14.56
C SER A 161 -0.63 5.25 14.72
N PRO A 162 -1.29 4.37 13.99
CA PRO A 162 -2.71 4.09 14.21
C PRO A 162 -2.98 3.38 15.53
N LEU A 163 -1.97 2.77 16.15
CA LEU A 163 -2.13 1.96 17.35
C LEU A 163 -2.35 2.80 18.60
N PHE A 164 -1.51 3.82 18.82
CA PHE A 164 -1.49 4.56 20.09
C PHE A 164 -0.89 5.97 19.94
N GLU A 165 -1.37 6.91 20.74
CA GLU A 165 -0.83 8.26 20.89
C GLU A 165 -0.42 8.52 22.34
N ARG A 166 0.88 8.69 22.59
CA ARG A 166 1.45 8.80 23.94
C ARG A 166 0.94 10.01 24.73
N GLY A 167 0.74 11.13 24.04
CA GLY A 167 0.26 12.39 24.66
C GLY A 167 -1.26 12.44 24.88
N ASN A 168 -2.01 11.54 24.20
CA ASN A 168 -3.46 11.47 24.28
C ASN A 168 -3.95 10.02 24.21
N PRO A 169 -3.87 9.25 25.31
CA PRO A 169 -4.23 7.83 25.33
C PRO A 169 -5.72 7.58 25.08
N GLN A 170 -6.56 8.60 25.15
CA GLN A 170 -8.01 8.50 24.90
C GLN A 170 -8.40 8.97 23.49
N ASN A 171 -7.44 9.17 22.60
CA ASN A 171 -7.72 9.59 21.23
C ASN A 171 -8.60 8.56 20.51
N GLU A 172 -9.81 8.98 20.13
CA GLU A 172 -10.80 8.11 19.48
C GLU A 172 -10.40 7.63 18.08
N THR A 173 -9.42 8.28 17.44
CA THR A 173 -8.86 7.88 16.15
C THR A 173 -7.71 6.86 16.27
N LYS A 174 -7.53 6.25 17.45
CA LYS A 174 -6.47 5.25 17.71
C LYS A 174 -7.06 3.90 18.08
N LEU A 175 -6.35 2.84 17.68
CA LEU A 175 -6.79 1.46 17.90
C LEU A 175 -6.87 1.09 19.38
N ASN A 176 -5.98 1.62 20.24
CA ASN A 176 -6.07 1.37 21.69
C ASN A 176 -7.42 1.79 22.28
N THR A 177 -7.98 2.91 21.82
CA THR A 177 -9.30 3.37 22.27
C THR A 177 -10.42 2.50 21.72
N LEU A 178 -10.31 2.04 20.46
CA LEU A 178 -11.26 1.07 19.89
C LEU A 178 -11.24 -0.24 20.65
N ILE A 179 -10.05 -0.77 20.98
CA ILE A 179 -9.90 -1.99 21.78
C ILE A 179 -10.60 -1.81 23.12
N TYR A 180 -10.33 -0.70 23.82
CA TYR A 180 -10.94 -0.42 25.10
C TYR A 180 -12.48 -0.32 25.02
N LYS A 181 -13.01 0.41 24.02
CA LYS A 181 -14.45 0.50 23.76
C LYS A 181 -15.06 -0.86 23.42
N SER A 182 -14.35 -1.72 22.68
CA SER A 182 -14.80 -3.07 22.36
C SER A 182 -14.92 -3.95 23.60
N PHE A 183 -13.96 -3.89 24.53
CA PHE A 183 -14.05 -4.61 25.82
C PHE A 183 -15.21 -4.13 26.69
N LEU A 184 -15.59 -2.88 26.60
CA LEU A 184 -16.73 -2.31 27.35
C LEU A 184 -18.08 -2.47 26.62
N ASN A 185 -18.11 -3.10 25.44
CA ASN A 185 -19.29 -3.18 24.57
C ASN A 185 -19.89 -1.80 24.21
N THR A 186 -19.05 -0.77 24.11
CA THR A 186 -19.45 0.62 23.79
C THR A 186 -18.92 1.07 22.43
N LEU A 187 -18.40 0.14 21.63
CA LEU A 187 -17.90 0.43 20.29
C LEU A 187 -19.03 0.35 19.26
N ASP A 188 -19.54 1.51 18.82
CA ASP A 188 -20.61 1.58 17.82
C ASP A 188 -20.04 1.54 16.39
N VAL A 189 -19.15 2.46 16.07
CA VAL A 189 -18.60 2.64 14.71
C VAL A 189 -17.07 2.67 14.76
N ILE A 190 -16.44 2.07 13.75
CA ILE A 190 -14.99 2.17 13.54
C ILE A 190 -14.72 3.42 12.69
N PRO A 191 -13.88 4.38 13.15
CA PRO A 191 -13.48 5.54 12.38
C PRO A 191 -12.91 5.15 11.01
N GLN A 192 -13.17 5.95 9.99
CA GLN A 192 -12.81 5.65 8.60
C GLN A 192 -11.30 5.41 8.45
N GLU A 193 -10.47 6.18 9.16
CA GLU A 193 -9.01 6.08 9.13
C GLU A 193 -8.50 4.73 9.67
N LEU A 194 -9.29 4.06 10.52
CA LEU A 194 -8.92 2.79 11.16
C LEU A 194 -9.55 1.55 10.49
N GLN A 195 -10.46 1.72 9.54
CA GLN A 195 -11.13 0.61 8.86
C GLN A 195 -10.15 -0.30 8.09
N THR A 196 -9.00 0.23 7.68
CA THR A 196 -7.92 -0.57 7.06
C THR A 196 -7.29 -1.57 8.05
N TYR A 197 -7.33 -1.26 9.35
CA TYR A 197 -6.67 -2.04 10.39
C TYR A 197 -7.64 -2.77 11.31
N ALA A 198 -8.89 -2.34 11.38
CA ALA A 198 -9.87 -2.83 12.33
C ALA A 198 -11.19 -3.17 11.65
N THR A 199 -11.76 -4.32 11.99
CA THR A 199 -13.09 -4.76 11.52
C THR A 199 -13.85 -5.41 12.66
N LYS A 200 -15.18 -5.28 12.67
CA LYS A 200 -16.05 -6.02 13.57
C LYS A 200 -16.49 -7.34 12.92
N ALA A 201 -16.58 -8.39 13.70
CA ALA A 201 -17.13 -9.67 13.26
C ALA A 201 -17.93 -10.31 14.40
N ARG A 202 -18.89 -11.15 14.06
CA ARG A 202 -19.52 -12.02 15.08
C ARG A 202 -18.57 -13.17 15.39
N LEU A 203 -18.43 -13.52 16.66
CA LEU A 203 -17.56 -14.62 17.08
C LEU A 203 -17.95 -15.95 16.42
N VAL A 204 -19.24 -16.18 16.23
CA VAL A 204 -19.76 -17.39 15.58
C VAL A 204 -19.22 -17.58 14.16
N ASP A 205 -19.03 -16.50 13.42
CA ASP A 205 -18.52 -16.54 12.03
C ASP A 205 -17.02 -16.85 11.97
N MET A 206 -16.32 -16.74 13.09
CA MET A 206 -14.88 -17.00 13.21
C MET A 206 -14.58 -18.46 13.58
N ILE A 207 -15.58 -19.22 13.98
CA ILE A 207 -15.46 -20.62 14.41
C ILE A 207 -15.85 -21.53 13.25
N ASP A 208 -14.96 -22.48 12.90
CA ASP A 208 -15.23 -23.47 11.86
C ASP A 208 -15.96 -24.69 12.45
N PHE A 209 -17.28 -24.60 12.52
CA PHE A 209 -18.14 -25.66 13.03
C PHE A 209 -18.20 -26.92 12.14
N GLU A 210 -17.59 -26.91 10.94
CA GLU A 210 -17.48 -28.12 10.12
C GLU A 210 -16.42 -29.08 10.67
N LYS A 211 -15.37 -28.54 11.30
CA LYS A 211 -14.29 -29.36 11.88
C LYS A 211 -14.69 -30.05 13.17
N VAL A 212 -14.15 -31.24 13.39
CA VAL A 212 -14.28 -32.00 14.66
C VAL A 212 -13.67 -31.19 15.80
N GLU A 213 -12.50 -30.62 15.60
CA GLU A 213 -11.76 -29.80 16.57
C GLU A 213 -12.04 -28.29 16.38
N PHE A 214 -13.33 -27.95 16.27
CA PHE A 214 -13.83 -26.61 16.00
C PHE A 214 -13.34 -25.54 17.00
N ASN A 215 -13.05 -25.93 18.23
CA ASN A 215 -12.65 -25.04 19.34
C ASN A 215 -11.14 -24.84 19.47
N LYS A 216 -10.33 -25.42 18.59
CA LYS A 216 -8.86 -25.31 18.66
C LYS A 216 -8.30 -24.09 17.93
N ALA A 217 -9.03 -23.50 17.01
CA ALA A 217 -8.59 -22.31 16.26
C ALA A 217 -9.79 -21.48 15.81
N ILE A 218 -9.67 -20.18 15.95
CA ILE A 218 -10.59 -19.21 15.34
C ILE A 218 -9.99 -18.66 14.05
N SER A 219 -10.82 -18.45 13.05
CA SER A 219 -10.41 -17.79 11.81
C SER A 219 -10.49 -16.27 11.97
N LEU A 220 -9.38 -15.58 11.75
CA LEU A 220 -9.37 -14.12 11.64
C LEU A 220 -9.95 -13.62 10.31
N ASN A 221 -10.35 -14.55 9.43
CA ASN A 221 -11.07 -14.30 8.18
C ASN A 221 -12.34 -15.15 8.19
N PRO A 222 -13.40 -14.71 8.87
CA PRO A 222 -14.62 -15.49 9.03
C PRO A 222 -15.26 -15.82 7.67
N SER A 223 -15.58 -17.12 7.46
CA SER A 223 -16.03 -17.64 6.16
C SER A 223 -17.51 -17.36 5.84
N ASN A 224 -18.31 -17.07 6.87
CA ASN A 224 -19.77 -16.93 6.78
C ASN A 224 -20.30 -15.56 7.19
N SER A 225 -19.42 -14.58 7.38
CA SER A 225 -19.92 -13.24 7.66
C SER A 225 -20.35 -12.58 6.34
N THR A 226 -21.35 -11.75 6.42
CA THR A 226 -21.58 -10.64 5.51
C THR A 226 -20.28 -9.87 5.20
N GLN A 227 -19.18 -10.14 5.93
CA GLN A 227 -17.83 -9.64 5.70
C GLN A 227 -17.01 -10.41 4.66
N SER A 228 -17.31 -11.67 4.31
CA SER A 228 -16.70 -12.27 3.11
C SER A 228 -17.24 -11.60 1.84
N GLU A 229 -18.46 -11.11 1.90
CA GLU A 229 -19.05 -10.24 0.88
C GLU A 229 -18.58 -8.79 1.06
N MET A 230 -18.41 -8.28 2.28
CA MET A 230 -17.82 -6.96 2.55
C MET A 230 -16.31 -6.88 2.30
N SER A 231 -15.57 -8.00 2.32
CA SER A 231 -14.15 -8.02 1.95
C SER A 231 -13.95 -7.99 0.44
N ASN A 232 -14.93 -8.38 -0.36
CA ASN A 232 -14.90 -8.18 -1.79
C ASN A 232 -15.45 -6.78 -2.12
N PRO A 233 -14.64 -5.84 -2.64
CA PRO A 233 -15.12 -4.50 -2.99
C PRO A 233 -16.33 -4.48 -3.92
N PHE A 234 -16.64 -5.61 -4.56
CA PHE A 234 -17.78 -5.76 -5.50
C PHE A 234 -18.97 -6.50 -4.90
N ALA A 235 -18.98 -6.83 -3.59
CA ALA A 235 -20.06 -7.60 -2.96
C ALA A 235 -21.45 -6.98 -3.16
N ASN A 236 -21.53 -5.65 -3.13
CA ASN A 236 -22.76 -4.88 -3.29
C ASN A 236 -23.01 -4.46 -4.74
N SER A 237 -22.38 -5.09 -5.71
CA SER A 237 -22.64 -4.79 -7.12
C SER A 237 -24.07 -5.15 -7.51
N LYS A 238 -24.69 -4.30 -8.34
CA LYS A 238 -26.02 -4.59 -8.92
C LYS A 238 -26.00 -5.70 -9.97
N TYR A 239 -24.84 -6.18 -10.38
CA TYR A 239 -24.68 -7.26 -11.34
C TYR A 239 -24.31 -8.57 -10.64
N GLU A 240 -24.62 -9.68 -11.31
CA GLU A 240 -24.24 -11.01 -10.86
C GLU A 240 -22.72 -11.11 -10.68
N LEU A 241 -22.32 -11.75 -9.60
CA LEU A 241 -20.92 -12.00 -9.28
C LEU A 241 -20.52 -13.40 -9.77
N VAL A 242 -19.61 -13.46 -10.73
CA VAL A 242 -19.06 -14.70 -11.29
C VAL A 242 -17.68 -14.99 -10.75
N ARG A 243 -17.30 -16.26 -10.66
CA ARG A 243 -15.96 -16.66 -10.25
C ARG A 243 -14.95 -16.33 -11.35
N LEU A 244 -13.85 -15.69 -10.99
CA LEU A 244 -12.78 -15.31 -11.92
C LEU A 244 -12.28 -16.52 -12.71
N GLY A 245 -12.09 -17.67 -12.05
CA GLY A 245 -11.61 -18.90 -12.70
C GLY A 245 -12.48 -19.43 -13.81
N ASP A 246 -13.78 -19.09 -13.82
CA ASP A 246 -14.75 -19.59 -14.81
C ASP A 246 -14.71 -18.76 -16.12
N ILE A 247 -14.10 -17.58 -16.07
CA ILE A 247 -14.12 -16.61 -17.18
C ILE A 247 -12.72 -16.26 -17.73
N ILE A 248 -11.67 -16.89 -17.22
CA ILE A 248 -10.27 -16.64 -17.67
C ILE A 248 -9.63 -17.90 -18.26
N ILE A 249 -8.57 -17.66 -19.04
CA ILE A 249 -7.62 -18.66 -19.50
C ILE A 249 -6.23 -18.25 -18.99
N ASP A 250 -5.52 -19.23 -18.40
CA ASP A 250 -4.11 -19.07 -18.05
C ASP A 250 -3.26 -19.17 -19.32
N ASN A 251 -2.33 -18.24 -19.48
CA ASN A 251 -1.29 -18.37 -20.50
C ASN A 251 -0.22 -19.39 -20.07
N LEU A 252 0.56 -19.85 -21.02
CA LEU A 252 1.67 -20.79 -20.78
C LEU A 252 2.66 -20.20 -19.78
N LYS A 253 3.14 -21.01 -18.84
CA LYS A 253 4.14 -20.57 -17.87
C LYS A 253 5.45 -20.22 -18.58
N SER A 254 5.94 -18.98 -18.40
CA SER A 254 7.23 -18.57 -18.94
C SER A 254 8.39 -19.33 -18.27
N LYS A 255 9.45 -19.56 -19.04
CA LYS A 255 10.74 -20.10 -18.57
C LYS A 255 11.84 -19.04 -18.53
N ILE A 256 11.57 -17.81 -18.99
CA ILE A 256 12.55 -16.74 -19.15
C ILE A 256 12.76 -16.05 -17.79
N LYS A 257 14.02 -15.94 -17.37
CA LYS A 257 14.38 -15.26 -16.13
C LYS A 257 14.51 -13.74 -16.33
N VAL A 258 14.22 -12.97 -15.32
CA VAL A 258 14.32 -11.48 -15.34
C VAL A 258 15.74 -11.02 -15.73
N LYS A 259 16.79 -11.78 -15.31
CA LYS A 259 18.18 -11.46 -15.64
C LYS A 259 18.43 -11.39 -17.14
N GLU A 260 17.88 -12.32 -17.90
CA GLU A 260 18.02 -12.41 -19.36
C GLU A 260 17.45 -11.16 -20.06
N ALA A 261 16.29 -10.67 -19.58
CA ALA A 261 15.69 -9.44 -20.12
C ALA A 261 16.42 -8.15 -19.69
N LYS A 262 17.05 -8.14 -18.50
CA LYS A 262 17.86 -7.00 -18.05
C LYS A 262 19.14 -6.80 -18.88
N GLU A 263 19.71 -7.90 -19.38
CA GLU A 263 20.90 -7.90 -20.22
C GLU A 263 20.56 -7.53 -21.68
N ASN A 264 19.29 -7.64 -22.07
CA ASN A 264 18.81 -7.36 -23.44
C ASN A 264 18.12 -5.99 -23.54
N ILE A 265 18.91 -4.92 -23.55
CA ILE A 265 18.39 -3.52 -23.57
C ILE A 265 17.73 -3.19 -24.93
N THR A 266 18.11 -3.84 -26.01
CA THR A 266 17.68 -3.56 -27.39
C THR A 266 16.58 -4.48 -27.90
N GLY A 267 16.03 -5.34 -27.08
CA GLY A 267 15.00 -6.31 -27.44
C GLY A 267 13.77 -5.70 -28.11
N LYS A 268 13.14 -6.45 -29.00
CA LYS A 268 12.05 -5.96 -29.86
C LYS A 268 10.70 -5.83 -29.12
N TYR A 269 10.42 -6.76 -28.23
CA TYR A 269 9.10 -6.88 -27.57
C TYR A 269 9.15 -6.48 -26.09
N PRO A 270 8.07 -5.90 -25.53
CA PRO A 270 8.00 -5.63 -24.11
C PRO A 270 8.03 -6.92 -23.29
N PHE A 271 8.74 -6.89 -22.17
CA PHE A 271 8.92 -7.99 -21.25
C PHE A 271 8.45 -7.63 -19.85
N PHE A 272 7.40 -8.30 -19.38
CA PHE A 272 6.74 -8.05 -18.11
C PHE A 272 7.34 -8.90 -16.98
N THR A 273 7.48 -8.28 -15.81
CA THR A 273 8.04 -8.92 -14.61
C THR A 273 7.10 -8.76 -13.41
N SER A 274 7.45 -9.35 -12.28
CA SER A 274 6.76 -9.09 -10.99
C SER A 274 6.98 -7.68 -10.43
N GLY A 275 7.73 -6.83 -11.11
CA GLY A 275 7.94 -5.42 -10.78
C GLY A 275 7.19 -4.51 -11.77
N THR A 276 7.23 -3.20 -11.51
CA THR A 276 6.62 -2.16 -12.36
C THR A 276 7.43 -1.88 -13.63
N ASN A 277 8.73 -2.21 -13.64
CA ASN A 277 9.60 -1.97 -14.77
C ASN A 277 9.31 -2.96 -15.91
N ILE A 278 9.08 -2.44 -17.10
CA ILE A 278 8.94 -3.21 -18.35
C ILE A 278 10.30 -3.20 -19.05
N TYR A 279 10.85 -4.40 -19.24
CA TYR A 279 12.10 -4.61 -19.97
C TYR A 279 11.82 -4.88 -21.47
N ARG A 280 12.86 -5.27 -22.21
CA ARG A 280 12.75 -5.67 -23.60
C ARG A 280 13.28 -7.09 -23.79
N TYR A 281 12.74 -7.83 -24.77
CA TYR A 281 13.19 -9.16 -25.14
C TYR A 281 13.05 -9.40 -26.65
N ASP A 282 13.86 -10.29 -27.23
CA ASP A 282 13.89 -10.46 -28.69
C ASP A 282 12.74 -11.30 -29.22
N GLU A 283 12.21 -12.20 -28.39
CA GLU A 283 11.13 -13.11 -28.75
C GLU A 283 9.84 -12.76 -27.97
N TYR A 284 8.69 -13.02 -28.56
CA TYR A 284 7.41 -12.93 -27.86
C TYR A 284 6.86 -14.30 -27.53
N LEU A 285 6.24 -14.44 -26.37
CA LEU A 285 5.58 -15.65 -25.92
C LEU A 285 4.09 -15.67 -26.19
N ILE A 286 3.46 -14.49 -26.14
CA ILE A 286 2.02 -14.31 -26.29
C ILE A 286 1.70 -13.07 -27.12
N GLU A 287 0.52 -13.06 -27.70
CA GLU A 287 0.00 -11.95 -28.53
C GLU A 287 -1.45 -11.61 -28.14
N GLY A 288 -1.87 -10.37 -28.42
CA GLY A 288 -3.20 -9.85 -28.11
C GLY A 288 -3.33 -9.28 -26.72
N LYS A 289 -4.59 -9.13 -26.23
CA LYS A 289 -4.89 -8.58 -24.91
C LYS A 289 -4.50 -9.58 -23.82
N ASN A 290 -3.65 -9.18 -22.90
CA ASN A 290 -3.21 -10.01 -21.79
C ASN A 290 -3.02 -9.19 -20.50
N ILE A 291 -3.29 -9.82 -19.37
CA ILE A 291 -3.11 -9.27 -18.03
C ILE A 291 -1.96 -10.02 -17.37
N PHE A 292 -1.07 -9.26 -16.73
CA PHE A 292 0.13 -9.78 -16.06
C PHE A 292 0.04 -9.46 -14.56
N LEU A 293 0.10 -10.50 -13.73
CA LEU A 293 0.13 -10.37 -12.27
C LEU A 293 1.49 -10.84 -11.74
N SER A 294 2.03 -10.12 -10.77
CA SER A 294 3.17 -10.59 -10.00
C SER A 294 2.81 -11.88 -9.24
N THR A 295 3.76 -12.80 -9.11
CA THR A 295 3.57 -14.02 -8.29
C THR A 295 4.35 -14.01 -7.00
N GLY A 296 5.23 -13.02 -6.80
CA GLY A 296 6.03 -12.86 -5.59
C GLY A 296 6.25 -11.38 -5.25
N GLY A 297 6.46 -11.08 -3.99
CA GLY A 297 6.60 -9.71 -3.49
C GLY A 297 5.26 -9.03 -3.23
N ASN A 298 4.99 -7.91 -3.88
CA ASN A 298 3.72 -7.20 -3.83
C ASN A 298 2.85 -7.51 -5.04
N ALA A 299 1.53 -7.41 -4.89
CA ALA A 299 0.61 -7.52 -6.01
C ALA A 299 0.83 -6.35 -6.99
N ILE A 300 1.05 -6.68 -8.25
CA ILE A 300 1.16 -5.72 -9.35
C ILE A 300 0.35 -6.30 -10.51
N VAL A 301 -0.62 -5.52 -11.00
CA VAL A 301 -1.47 -5.87 -12.13
C VAL A 301 -1.15 -4.95 -13.30
N GLN A 302 -0.74 -5.52 -14.42
CA GLN A 302 -0.38 -4.81 -15.65
C GLN A 302 -1.20 -5.36 -16.83
N PHE A 303 -1.38 -4.56 -17.86
CA PHE A 303 -2.08 -4.94 -19.09
C PHE A 303 -1.26 -4.56 -20.31
N TYR A 304 -1.33 -5.40 -21.34
CA TYR A 304 -0.78 -5.06 -22.64
C TYR A 304 -1.56 -5.74 -23.76
N ASN A 305 -1.74 -5.01 -24.87
CA ASN A 305 -2.34 -5.53 -26.08
C ASN A 305 -1.30 -5.54 -27.19
N GLY A 306 -0.80 -6.71 -27.55
CA GLY A 306 0.22 -6.88 -28.58
C GLY A 306 1.14 -8.07 -28.31
N LYS A 307 2.22 -8.16 -29.06
CA LYS A 307 3.25 -9.19 -28.90
C LYS A 307 4.13 -8.89 -27.70
N SER A 308 4.20 -9.81 -26.74
CA SER A 308 4.92 -9.59 -25.49
C SER A 308 5.48 -10.87 -24.89
N SER A 309 6.43 -10.74 -23.98
CA SER A 309 7.01 -11.80 -23.17
C SER A 309 6.94 -11.45 -21.69
N TYR A 310 7.18 -12.41 -20.82
CA TYR A 310 7.13 -12.23 -19.36
C TYR A 310 8.02 -13.22 -18.61
N SER A 311 8.35 -12.88 -17.37
CA SER A 311 9.25 -13.65 -16.53
C SER A 311 8.59 -14.89 -15.92
N THR A 312 9.41 -15.82 -15.40
CA THR A 312 9.00 -16.99 -14.60
C THR A 312 8.12 -16.60 -13.40
N ASP A 313 8.32 -15.39 -12.86
CA ASP A 313 7.66 -14.87 -11.65
C ASP A 313 6.44 -14.00 -11.97
N THR A 314 5.92 -14.13 -13.20
CA THR A 314 4.73 -13.42 -13.67
C THR A 314 3.65 -14.44 -14.06
N TYR A 315 2.43 -14.18 -13.61
CA TYR A 315 1.26 -14.94 -13.99
C TYR A 315 0.49 -14.16 -15.07
N ALA A 316 0.41 -14.72 -16.27
CA ALA A 316 -0.28 -14.10 -17.38
C ALA A 316 -1.61 -14.81 -17.64
N LEU A 317 -2.68 -14.02 -17.82
CA LEU A 317 -4.04 -14.49 -18.07
C LEU A 317 -4.79 -13.57 -19.05
N LYS A 318 -5.89 -14.06 -19.58
CA LYS A 318 -6.83 -13.29 -20.41
C LYS A 318 -8.25 -13.84 -20.29
N SER A 319 -9.22 -13.14 -20.85
CA SER A 319 -10.59 -13.65 -20.99
C SER A 319 -10.61 -14.97 -21.78
N ASN A 320 -11.48 -15.89 -21.37
CA ASN A 320 -11.76 -17.10 -22.12
C ASN A 320 -12.71 -16.85 -23.32
N ASN A 321 -13.47 -15.75 -23.27
CA ASN A 321 -14.41 -15.35 -24.32
C ASN A 321 -14.62 -13.83 -24.33
N GLU A 322 -13.98 -13.13 -25.26
CA GLU A 322 -14.07 -11.67 -25.42
C GLU A 322 -15.50 -11.16 -25.74
N ASN A 323 -16.39 -12.03 -26.22
CA ASN A 323 -17.81 -11.69 -26.42
C ASN A 323 -18.63 -11.76 -25.13
N TYR A 324 -18.07 -12.30 -24.06
CA TYR A 324 -18.71 -12.44 -22.75
C TYR A 324 -18.11 -11.50 -21.73
N ILE A 325 -16.78 -11.45 -21.68
CA ILE A 325 -16.04 -10.49 -20.84
C ILE A 325 -14.82 -9.94 -21.61
N ASP A 326 -14.73 -8.62 -21.68
CA ASP A 326 -13.57 -7.94 -22.28
C ASP A 326 -12.35 -8.04 -21.37
N THR A 327 -11.19 -8.44 -21.90
CA THR A 327 -9.96 -8.59 -21.11
C THR A 327 -9.49 -7.26 -20.51
N TYR A 328 -9.73 -6.11 -21.15
CA TYR A 328 -9.36 -4.82 -20.57
C TYR A 328 -10.31 -4.41 -19.42
N PHE A 329 -11.60 -4.70 -19.55
CA PHE A 329 -12.54 -4.55 -18.42
C PHE A 329 -12.10 -5.41 -17.22
N LEU A 330 -11.73 -6.66 -17.48
CA LEU A 330 -11.20 -7.56 -16.46
C LEU A 330 -9.93 -6.98 -15.80
N TYR A 331 -9.03 -6.39 -16.59
CA TYR A 331 -7.86 -5.68 -16.06
C TYR A 331 -8.25 -4.54 -15.13
N ILE A 332 -9.22 -3.70 -15.51
CA ILE A 332 -9.69 -2.58 -14.68
C ILE A 332 -10.17 -3.10 -13.32
N LEU A 333 -10.98 -4.17 -13.30
CA LEU A 333 -11.45 -4.78 -12.05
C LEU A 333 -10.32 -5.34 -11.20
N LEU A 334 -9.38 -6.07 -11.79
CA LEU A 334 -8.24 -6.64 -11.06
C LEU A 334 -7.28 -5.56 -10.57
N LYS A 335 -7.13 -4.46 -11.30
CA LYS A 335 -6.33 -3.30 -10.89
C LYS A 335 -6.97 -2.61 -9.68
N GLN A 336 -8.28 -2.45 -9.66
CA GLN A 336 -9.01 -1.95 -8.49
C GLN A 336 -8.86 -2.86 -7.26
N LEU A 337 -8.76 -4.17 -7.50
CA LEU A 337 -8.53 -5.16 -6.46
C LEU A 337 -7.06 -5.35 -6.07
N GLU A 338 -6.11 -4.60 -6.63
CA GLU A 338 -4.67 -4.82 -6.43
C GLU A 338 -4.28 -4.80 -4.94
N ASN A 339 -4.78 -3.84 -4.17
CA ASN A 339 -4.58 -3.78 -2.72
C ASN A 339 -5.22 -4.97 -1.99
N PHE A 340 -6.44 -5.35 -2.38
CA PHE A 340 -7.12 -6.52 -1.84
C PHE A 340 -6.32 -7.80 -2.13
N ILE A 341 -5.88 -7.99 -3.37
CA ILE A 341 -5.05 -9.13 -3.79
C ILE A 341 -3.76 -9.16 -2.97
N ASN A 342 -3.10 -8.02 -2.79
CA ASN A 342 -1.86 -7.90 -2.02
C ASN A 342 -2.05 -8.28 -0.55
N CYS A 343 -3.14 -7.85 0.07
CA CYS A 343 -3.40 -8.08 1.49
C CYS A 343 -3.88 -9.50 1.80
N PHE A 344 -4.70 -10.08 0.92
CA PHE A 344 -5.43 -11.31 1.22
C PHE A 344 -4.97 -12.53 0.42
N LEU A 345 -4.47 -12.34 -0.80
CA LEU A 345 -4.11 -13.44 -1.69
C LEU A 345 -2.59 -13.67 -1.83
N PHE A 346 -1.76 -12.83 -1.21
CA PHE A 346 -0.32 -13.05 -1.11
C PHE A 346 0.03 -13.63 0.27
N LYS A 347 0.49 -14.88 0.32
CA LYS A 347 0.79 -15.60 1.56
C LYS A 347 2.23 -16.12 1.59
N GLY A 348 2.83 -16.16 2.76
CA GLY A 348 4.18 -16.65 3.02
C GLY A 348 4.82 -15.95 4.23
N SER A 349 5.69 -16.65 4.96
CA SER A 349 6.38 -16.12 6.16
C SER A 349 7.64 -15.30 5.85
N GLY A 350 8.13 -15.36 4.61
CA GLY A 350 9.25 -14.58 4.11
C GLY A 350 8.84 -13.82 2.84
N LEU A 351 9.25 -14.32 1.68
CA LEU A 351 8.75 -13.83 0.40
C LEU A 351 7.31 -14.32 0.21
N LYS A 352 6.35 -13.39 0.10
CA LYS A 352 4.96 -13.71 -0.15
C LYS A 352 4.73 -14.14 -1.59
N HIS A 353 3.84 -15.09 -1.79
CA HIS A 353 3.47 -15.60 -3.11
C HIS A 353 1.96 -15.56 -3.34
N LEU A 354 1.57 -15.23 -4.57
CA LEU A 354 0.18 -15.22 -5.01
C LEU A 354 -0.45 -16.62 -4.92
N GLN A 355 -1.56 -16.72 -4.22
CA GLN A 355 -2.40 -17.93 -4.14
C GLN A 355 -3.35 -17.99 -5.34
N LYS A 356 -2.90 -18.61 -6.44
CA LYS A 356 -3.65 -18.64 -7.71
C LYS A 356 -5.02 -19.30 -7.60
N THR A 357 -5.16 -20.31 -6.76
CA THR A 357 -6.46 -20.99 -6.53
C THR A 357 -7.45 -20.04 -5.87
N GLU A 358 -7.00 -19.27 -4.87
CA GLU A 358 -7.82 -18.27 -4.19
C GLU A 358 -8.15 -17.10 -5.11
N LEU A 359 -7.20 -16.65 -5.94
CA LEU A 359 -7.45 -15.64 -6.97
C LEU A 359 -8.56 -16.10 -7.93
N LYS A 360 -8.52 -17.36 -8.40
CA LYS A 360 -9.54 -17.93 -9.29
C LYS A 360 -10.91 -18.07 -8.62
N SER A 361 -10.97 -18.21 -7.31
CA SER A 361 -12.23 -18.26 -6.55
C SER A 361 -12.81 -16.87 -6.28
N LEU A 362 -12.08 -15.79 -6.56
CA LEU A 362 -12.54 -14.43 -6.40
C LEU A 362 -13.79 -14.19 -7.26
N LYS A 363 -14.80 -13.54 -6.69
CA LYS A 363 -16.02 -13.18 -7.39
C LYS A 363 -15.93 -11.73 -7.87
N ILE A 364 -16.23 -11.51 -9.15
CA ILE A 364 -16.24 -10.18 -9.78
C ILE A 364 -17.56 -9.93 -10.49
N PRO A 365 -18.02 -8.67 -10.61
CA PRO A 365 -19.27 -8.35 -11.29
C PRO A 365 -19.15 -8.56 -12.80
N LEU A 366 -20.21 -9.09 -13.38
CA LEU A 366 -20.31 -9.32 -14.81
C LEU A 366 -21.47 -8.52 -15.41
N PRO A 367 -21.29 -7.24 -15.70
CA PRO A 367 -22.29 -6.47 -16.44
C PRO A 367 -22.39 -6.92 -17.91
N PRO A 368 -23.50 -6.60 -18.60
CA PRO A 368 -23.63 -6.81 -20.05
C PRO A 368 -22.45 -6.20 -20.82
N LEU A 369 -22.06 -6.80 -21.94
CA LEU A 369 -20.88 -6.39 -22.72
C LEU A 369 -20.91 -4.90 -23.13
N GLU A 370 -22.09 -4.35 -23.39
CA GLU A 370 -22.25 -2.91 -23.70
C GLU A 370 -21.86 -2.02 -22.52
N ILE A 371 -22.18 -2.41 -21.30
CA ILE A 371 -21.77 -1.69 -20.08
C ILE A 371 -20.27 -1.84 -19.85
N GLN A 372 -19.70 -3.04 -20.08
CA GLN A 372 -18.25 -3.24 -20.02
C GLN A 372 -17.52 -2.30 -20.98
N LYS A 373 -17.98 -2.19 -22.23
CA LYS A 373 -17.42 -1.27 -23.24
C LYS A 373 -17.52 0.20 -22.82
N GLN A 374 -18.61 0.61 -22.19
CA GLN A 374 -18.79 1.97 -21.68
C GLN A 374 -17.76 2.26 -20.56
N ILE A 375 -17.63 1.35 -19.59
CA ILE A 375 -16.63 1.45 -18.51
C ILE A 375 -15.21 1.54 -19.10
N VAL A 376 -14.89 0.64 -20.05
CA VAL A 376 -13.59 0.63 -20.73
C VAL A 376 -13.34 1.97 -21.41
N ALA A 377 -14.30 2.48 -22.21
CA ALA A 377 -14.12 3.73 -22.94
C ALA A 377 -13.93 4.95 -22.01
N GLU A 378 -14.66 5.01 -20.86
CA GLU A 378 -14.47 6.08 -19.87
C GLU A 378 -13.10 5.93 -19.16
N CYS A 379 -12.70 4.71 -18.78
CA CYS A 379 -11.40 4.46 -18.15
C CYS A 379 -10.22 4.71 -19.10
N GLU A 380 -10.34 4.37 -20.38
CA GLU A 380 -9.30 4.67 -21.39
C GLU A 380 -9.08 6.18 -21.56
N LYS A 381 -10.16 6.97 -21.54
CA LYS A 381 -10.04 8.44 -21.55
C LYS A 381 -9.30 8.97 -20.33
N VAL A 382 -9.60 8.46 -19.13
CA VAL A 382 -8.89 8.82 -17.90
C VAL A 382 -7.42 8.44 -17.99
N GLU A 383 -7.11 7.24 -18.51
CA GLU A 383 -5.74 6.76 -18.71
C GLU A 383 -4.96 7.64 -19.71
N GLU A 384 -5.59 8.02 -20.83
CA GLU A 384 -4.97 8.91 -21.81
C GLU A 384 -4.64 10.27 -21.20
N GLN A 385 -5.57 10.83 -20.40
CA GLN A 385 -5.33 12.09 -19.70
C GLN A 385 -4.22 11.98 -18.66
N TYR A 386 -4.19 10.89 -17.89
CA TYR A 386 -3.14 10.61 -16.91
C TYR A 386 -1.76 10.53 -17.58
N ASN A 387 -1.65 9.80 -18.69
CA ASN A 387 -0.41 9.68 -19.43
C ASN A 387 0.02 11.03 -20.05
N THR A 388 -0.93 11.79 -20.58
CA THR A 388 -0.68 13.12 -21.14
C THR A 388 -0.16 14.08 -20.07
N LEU A 389 -0.79 14.12 -18.88
CA LEU A 389 -0.31 14.94 -17.76
C LEU A 389 1.07 14.52 -17.28
N SER A 390 1.32 13.21 -17.15
CA SER A 390 2.62 12.68 -16.72
C SER A 390 3.74 13.07 -17.68
N LEU A 391 3.48 13.03 -19.00
CA LEU A 391 4.41 13.49 -20.03
C LEU A 391 4.59 15.01 -19.97
N SER A 392 3.52 15.77 -19.75
CA SER A 392 3.59 17.23 -19.61
C SER A 392 4.46 17.64 -18.42
N ILE A 393 4.30 17.00 -17.26
CA ILE A 393 5.14 17.24 -16.09
C ILE A 393 6.61 17.00 -16.40
N LYS A 394 6.92 15.90 -17.11
CA LYS A 394 8.30 15.60 -17.53
C LYS A 394 8.86 16.66 -18.45
N GLU A 395 8.07 17.13 -19.42
CA GLU A 395 8.50 18.20 -20.33
C GLU A 395 8.68 19.54 -19.61
N TYR A 396 7.84 19.88 -18.61
CA TYR A 396 8.06 21.05 -17.77
C TYR A 396 9.35 20.93 -16.92
N GLN A 397 9.67 19.73 -16.43
CA GLN A 397 10.95 19.50 -15.75
C GLN A 397 12.15 19.66 -16.70
N ASN A 398 12.03 19.18 -17.95
CA ASN A 398 13.03 19.41 -18.99
C ASN A 398 13.15 20.90 -19.35
N LEU A 399 12.02 21.63 -19.34
CA LEU A 399 12.00 23.07 -19.56
C LEU A 399 12.83 23.83 -18.52
N ILE A 400 12.70 23.50 -17.23
CA ILE A 400 13.54 24.11 -16.18
C ILE A 400 15.03 23.89 -16.49
N LYS A 401 15.44 22.68 -16.88
CA LYS A 401 16.83 22.40 -17.24
C LYS A 401 17.28 23.20 -18.47
N ALA A 402 16.45 23.24 -19.53
CA ALA A 402 16.74 24.02 -20.71
C ALA A 402 16.87 25.53 -20.40
N MET A 403 16.05 26.05 -19.50
CA MET A 403 16.13 27.43 -19.02
C MET A 403 17.47 27.69 -18.33
N LEU A 404 17.87 26.81 -17.40
CA LEU A 404 19.15 26.94 -16.69
C LEU A 404 20.35 26.82 -17.63
N GLN A 405 20.33 25.93 -18.64
CA GLN A 405 21.37 25.84 -19.66
C GLN A 405 21.44 27.10 -20.51
N LYS A 406 20.28 27.59 -21.01
CA LYS A 406 20.24 28.81 -21.82
C LYS A 406 20.79 30.03 -21.08
N CYS A 407 20.55 30.07 -19.75
CA CYS A 407 21.12 31.13 -18.90
C CYS A 407 22.60 30.91 -18.55
N GLY A 408 23.23 29.82 -19.00
CA GLY A 408 24.62 29.49 -18.65
C GLY A 408 24.82 29.18 -17.15
N ILE A 409 23.81 28.64 -16.49
CA ILE A 409 23.86 28.31 -15.08
C ILE A 409 24.31 26.86 -14.89
N ILE A 410 23.83 25.92 -15.70
CA ILE A 410 24.24 24.52 -15.70
C ILE A 410 24.91 24.11 -17.00
N GLU A 411 25.83 23.16 -16.90
CA GLU A 411 26.53 22.53 -18.03
C GLU A 411 26.16 21.04 -18.01
N ASP A 412 25.04 20.66 -18.63
CA ASP A 412 24.65 19.25 -18.78
C ASP A 412 25.22 18.72 -20.11
N ASN A 413 25.61 17.43 -20.16
CA ASN A 413 26.03 16.76 -21.38
C ASN A 413 24.86 16.52 -22.36
N GLN A 414 23.62 16.65 -21.89
CA GLN A 414 22.42 16.56 -22.69
C GLN A 414 22.00 17.98 -23.13
N GLU A 415 21.97 18.23 -24.42
CA GLU A 415 21.43 19.47 -24.96
C GLU A 415 19.88 19.41 -24.92
N TYR A 416 19.28 20.36 -24.23
CA TYR A 416 17.84 20.53 -24.19
C TYR A 416 17.40 21.59 -25.18
N GLU A 417 16.86 21.13 -26.32
CA GLU A 417 16.33 22.05 -27.32
C GLU A 417 15.03 22.70 -26.85
N LEU A 418 15.12 23.96 -26.43
CA LEU A 418 14.02 24.73 -25.87
C LEU A 418 12.79 24.78 -26.77
N ASN A 419 12.99 24.98 -28.10
CA ASN A 419 11.88 25.04 -29.05
C ASN A 419 11.16 23.70 -29.17
N SER A 420 11.90 22.58 -29.19
CA SER A 420 11.34 21.23 -29.24
C SER A 420 10.51 20.93 -27.99
N ILE A 421 10.99 21.31 -26.81
CA ILE A 421 10.25 21.14 -25.53
C ILE A 421 8.94 21.95 -25.59
N LEU A 422 8.97 23.18 -26.06
CA LEU A 422 7.78 24.03 -26.19
C LEU A 422 6.75 23.48 -27.18
N GLU A 423 7.21 22.96 -28.31
CA GLU A 423 6.33 22.29 -29.28
C GLU A 423 5.71 21.04 -28.71
N ASN A 424 6.48 20.23 -27.98
CA ASN A 424 5.97 19.05 -27.27
C ASN A 424 4.91 19.42 -26.21
N LEU A 425 5.18 20.44 -25.38
CA LEU A 425 4.23 20.93 -24.40
C LEU A 425 2.94 21.40 -25.07
N GLN A 426 3.00 22.22 -26.11
CA GLN A 426 1.81 22.67 -26.86
C GLN A 426 1.00 21.50 -27.43
N LYS A 427 1.67 20.49 -27.97
CA LYS A 427 1.05 19.28 -28.51
C LYS A 427 0.39 18.45 -27.39
N LEU A 428 1.03 18.32 -26.23
CA LEU A 428 0.47 17.59 -25.09
C LEU A 428 -0.75 18.34 -24.52
N GLU A 429 -0.63 19.64 -24.33
CA GLU A 429 -1.72 20.49 -23.82
C GLU A 429 -2.95 20.51 -24.73
N SER A 430 -2.76 20.46 -26.06
CA SER A 430 -3.87 20.36 -27.01
C SER A 430 -4.68 19.06 -26.86
N LYS A 431 -4.13 18.03 -26.21
CA LYS A 431 -4.78 16.75 -25.95
C LYS A 431 -5.47 16.69 -24.58
N LEU A 432 -5.30 17.69 -23.74
CA LEU A 432 -5.91 17.72 -22.42
C LEU A 432 -7.42 18.01 -22.51
N ASP A 433 -8.22 17.12 -21.96
CA ASP A 433 -9.66 17.35 -21.76
C ASP A 433 -9.90 18.12 -20.46
N PHE A 434 -9.95 19.45 -20.59
CA PHE A 434 -10.17 20.33 -19.45
C PHE A 434 -11.53 20.09 -18.77
N ASN A 435 -12.55 19.61 -19.48
CA ASN A 435 -13.83 19.28 -18.86
C ASN A 435 -13.69 18.11 -17.91
N LEU A 436 -12.96 17.07 -18.32
CA LEU A 436 -12.64 15.94 -17.46
C LEU A 436 -11.76 16.37 -16.28
N LEU A 437 -10.68 17.11 -16.53
CA LEU A 437 -9.73 17.53 -15.49
C LEU A 437 -10.34 18.45 -14.40
N PHE A 438 -11.44 19.11 -14.72
CA PHE A 438 -12.11 20.03 -13.80
C PHE A 438 -13.53 19.58 -13.42
N SER A 439 -13.98 18.38 -13.84
CA SER A 439 -15.33 17.88 -13.53
C SER A 439 -15.59 17.62 -12.04
N PHE A 440 -14.53 17.57 -11.22
CA PHE A 440 -14.56 17.12 -9.83
C PHE A 440 -14.79 18.23 -8.79
N ILE A 441 -14.89 19.49 -9.22
CA ILE A 441 -15.10 20.62 -8.31
C ILE A 441 -16.56 21.02 -8.41
N ASP A 442 -17.44 20.24 -7.78
CA ASP A 442 -18.89 20.51 -7.79
C ASP A 442 -19.26 21.84 -7.11
N ASP A 443 -18.46 22.34 -6.15
CA ASP A 443 -18.76 23.52 -5.34
C ASP A 443 -18.04 24.82 -5.74
N PHE A 444 -17.15 24.81 -6.77
CA PHE A 444 -16.33 25.99 -7.11
C PHE A 444 -16.27 26.32 -8.61
N THR A 445 -17.40 26.62 -9.22
CA THR A 445 -17.46 27.04 -10.63
C THR A 445 -16.58 28.25 -10.94
N ASN A 446 -16.45 29.20 -10.01
CA ASN A 446 -15.62 30.40 -10.18
C ASN A 446 -14.12 30.11 -10.05
N ALA A 447 -13.71 29.29 -9.07
CA ALA A 447 -12.32 28.86 -8.89
C ALA A 447 -11.83 28.02 -10.08
N ARG A 448 -12.68 27.14 -10.60
CA ARG A 448 -12.42 26.33 -11.80
C ARG A 448 -12.12 27.18 -13.04
N GLN A 449 -12.92 28.22 -13.28
CA GLN A 449 -12.71 29.11 -14.43
C GLN A 449 -11.44 29.95 -14.29
N GLU A 450 -11.12 30.37 -13.08
CA GLU A 450 -9.92 31.14 -12.79
C GLU A 450 -8.65 30.29 -12.95
N ASP A 451 -8.62 29.07 -12.44
CA ASP A 451 -7.50 28.15 -12.59
C ASP A 451 -7.26 27.75 -14.05
N LEU A 452 -8.33 27.46 -14.78
CA LEU A 452 -8.25 27.20 -16.22
C LEU A 452 -7.75 28.43 -17.01
N LYS A 453 -8.19 29.62 -16.62
CA LYS A 453 -7.71 30.86 -17.23
C LYS A 453 -6.23 31.07 -16.96
N LYS A 454 -5.79 30.92 -15.70
CA LYS A 454 -4.38 31.01 -15.30
C LYS A 454 -3.52 30.02 -16.07
N PHE A 455 -3.98 28.77 -16.18
CA PHE A 455 -3.27 27.72 -16.93
C PHE A 455 -3.10 28.12 -18.42
N LYS A 456 -4.18 28.48 -19.10
CA LYS A 456 -4.15 28.88 -20.51
C LYS A 456 -3.30 30.15 -20.74
N GLU A 457 -3.34 31.08 -19.81
CA GLU A 457 -2.57 32.31 -19.85
C GLU A 457 -1.07 32.04 -19.66
N PHE A 458 -0.71 31.14 -18.73
CA PHE A 458 0.66 30.65 -18.55
C PHE A 458 1.22 30.06 -19.83
N VAL A 459 0.51 29.10 -20.45
CA VAL A 459 0.92 28.45 -21.70
C VAL A 459 1.12 29.43 -22.81
N LYS A 460 0.21 30.41 -22.98
CA LYS A 460 0.31 31.46 -23.95
C LYS A 460 1.53 32.36 -23.72
N ASN A 461 1.83 32.65 -22.46
CA ASN A 461 2.90 33.58 -22.09
C ASN A 461 4.26 32.92 -21.97
N ILE A 462 4.34 31.59 -21.93
CA ILE A 462 5.61 30.86 -21.74
C ILE A 462 6.68 31.26 -22.78
N LYS A 463 6.29 31.47 -24.04
CA LYS A 463 7.22 31.96 -25.09
C LYS A 463 7.72 33.39 -24.82
N ALA A 464 6.84 34.26 -24.29
CA ALA A 464 7.22 35.63 -23.91
C ALA A 464 8.16 35.61 -22.70
N ILE A 465 7.84 34.78 -21.68
CA ILE A 465 8.69 34.56 -20.52
C ILE A 465 10.07 34.12 -20.96
N LEU A 466 10.16 33.12 -21.84
CA LEU A 466 11.44 32.62 -22.37
C LEU A 466 12.21 33.63 -23.24
N GLY A 467 11.52 34.58 -23.89
CA GLY A 467 12.12 35.69 -24.60
C GLY A 467 12.79 36.73 -23.70
N THR A 468 12.43 36.77 -22.41
CA THR A 468 13.00 37.68 -21.40
C THR A 468 14.29 37.15 -20.76
N PHE A 469 14.69 35.89 -21.05
CA PHE A 469 15.92 35.34 -20.48
C PHE A 469 17.17 36.08 -21.00
N SER A 470 17.94 36.51 -20.03
CA SER A 470 19.27 37.06 -20.30
C SER A 470 20.19 35.95 -20.77
N THR A 471 20.67 36.02 -22.03
CA THR A 471 21.77 35.20 -22.47
C THR A 471 23.03 35.60 -21.69
N PRO A 472 23.88 34.65 -21.31
CA PRO A 472 25.15 34.99 -20.70
C PRO A 472 26.00 35.84 -21.65
N PRO A 473 26.89 36.70 -21.12
CA PRO A 473 27.90 37.35 -21.94
C PRO A 473 28.69 36.33 -22.79
N LYS A 474 29.32 36.76 -23.91
CA LYS A 474 30.12 35.85 -24.76
C LYS A 474 31.17 35.06 -23.97
N GLN A 475 31.74 35.64 -22.91
CA GLN A 475 32.70 35.01 -22.01
C GLN A 475 32.04 34.14 -20.90
N GLY A 476 30.71 34.04 -20.86
CA GLY A 476 29.96 33.43 -19.78
C GLY A 476 29.84 34.34 -18.53
N TRP A 477 29.18 33.83 -17.47
CA TRP A 477 29.14 34.50 -16.16
C TRP A 477 30.44 34.24 -15.40
N ASN A 478 30.79 35.16 -14.50
CA ASN A 478 31.84 34.89 -13.52
C ASN A 478 31.52 33.63 -12.71
N LYS A 479 32.50 32.73 -12.59
CA LYS A 479 32.40 31.56 -11.75
C LYS A 479 33.06 31.83 -10.39
N GLU A 480 32.29 31.67 -9.31
CA GLU A 480 32.76 31.91 -7.98
C GLU A 480 32.81 30.59 -7.17
N LYS A 481 33.83 30.42 -6.34
CA LYS A 481 33.92 29.26 -5.45
C LYS A 481 32.89 29.39 -4.35
N LEU A 482 32.20 28.25 -4.01
CA LEU A 482 31.20 28.23 -2.95
C LEU A 482 31.76 28.77 -1.63
N ASN A 483 33.01 28.46 -1.29
CA ASN A 483 33.63 28.97 -0.05
C ASN A 483 33.67 30.50 0.04
N GLU A 484 33.70 31.21 -1.07
CA GLU A 484 33.77 32.67 -1.10
C GLU A 484 32.44 33.35 -0.88
N ILE A 485 31.37 32.75 -1.43
CA ILE A 485 30.06 33.37 -1.50
C ILE A 485 29.01 32.77 -0.55
N VAL A 486 29.25 31.54 0.00
CA VAL A 486 28.32 30.90 0.93
C VAL A 486 28.95 30.55 2.26
N SER A 487 28.15 30.55 3.31
CA SER A 487 28.42 29.89 4.58
C SER A 487 28.15 28.39 4.40
N ILE A 488 29.17 27.59 4.72
CA ILE A 488 29.14 26.13 4.59
C ILE A 488 29.06 25.52 6.00
N GLN A 489 27.97 24.83 6.31
CA GLN A 489 27.75 24.24 7.63
C GLN A 489 27.45 22.73 7.48
N SER A 490 28.35 21.90 8.01
CA SER A 490 28.10 20.47 8.11
C SER A 490 27.18 20.18 9.28
N GLY A 491 26.27 19.24 9.07
CA GLY A 491 25.39 18.75 10.12
C GLY A 491 26.12 17.87 11.15
N GLY A 492 25.38 17.41 12.14
CA GLY A 492 25.85 16.51 13.17
C GLY A 492 24.71 15.68 13.74
N THR A 493 25.11 14.58 14.41
CA THR A 493 24.14 13.69 15.06
C THR A 493 24.41 13.74 16.56
N PRO A 494 23.46 14.20 17.38
CA PRO A 494 23.57 14.07 18.83
C PRO A 494 23.72 12.60 19.24
N ASP A 495 24.40 12.35 20.38
CA ASP A 495 24.58 10.98 20.86
C ASP A 495 23.19 10.32 21.07
N ARG A 496 22.96 9.22 20.36
CA ARG A 496 21.69 8.50 20.43
C ARG A 496 21.44 7.78 21.75
N LYS A 497 22.48 7.58 22.56
CA LYS A 497 22.36 6.96 23.87
C LYS A 497 21.78 7.92 24.91
N ILE A 498 21.86 9.23 24.67
CA ILE A 498 21.37 10.26 25.58
C ILE A 498 19.96 10.67 25.14
N LYS A 499 18.96 10.13 25.81
CA LYS A 499 17.54 10.35 25.47
C LYS A 499 17.14 11.82 25.54
N GLU A 500 17.76 12.58 26.46
CA GLU A 500 17.52 14.00 26.68
C GLU A 500 17.91 14.88 25.47
N TYR A 501 18.69 14.35 24.52
CA TYR A 501 19.05 15.06 23.28
C TYR A 501 18.00 14.95 22.18
N TRP A 502 17.04 14.06 22.33
CA TRP A 502 16.06 13.71 21.30
C TRP A 502 14.62 14.06 21.72
N ASN A 503 13.71 14.04 20.75
CA ASN A 503 12.28 14.32 20.94
C ASN A 503 11.97 15.73 21.49
N GLY A 504 12.79 16.72 21.11
CA GLY A 504 12.55 18.14 21.41
C GLY A 504 11.75 18.85 20.31
N ASN A 505 11.97 20.16 20.21
CA ASN A 505 11.25 21.04 19.28
C ASN A 505 12.04 21.38 18.02
N ILE A 506 13.34 21.05 17.94
CA ILE A 506 14.21 21.37 16.81
C ILE A 506 14.10 20.25 15.78
N ASN A 507 13.64 20.57 14.59
CA ASN A 507 13.61 19.64 13.47
C ASN A 507 15.02 19.15 13.13
N TRP A 508 15.17 17.84 12.83
CA TRP A 508 16.43 17.24 12.46
C TRP A 508 16.23 16.28 11.30
N VAL A 509 16.91 16.52 10.17
CA VAL A 509 16.72 15.77 8.92
C VAL A 509 17.97 15.00 8.53
N LYS A 510 17.79 13.90 7.79
CA LYS A 510 18.83 13.05 7.24
C LYS A 510 18.95 13.25 5.73
N SER A 511 20.04 12.75 5.14
CA SER A 511 20.33 12.89 3.71
C SER A 511 19.27 12.30 2.77
N GLU A 512 18.37 11.47 3.27
CA GLU A 512 17.24 10.93 2.49
C GLU A 512 16.26 12.00 1.98
N VAL A 513 16.22 13.19 2.60
CA VAL A 513 15.39 14.31 2.15
C VAL A 513 15.97 15.04 0.94
N CYS A 514 17.26 14.83 0.63
CA CYS A 514 17.90 15.42 -0.55
C CYS A 514 17.56 14.58 -1.79
N GLN A 515 16.50 14.97 -2.49
CA GLN A 515 16.03 14.30 -3.71
C GLN A 515 15.85 15.27 -4.88
N ASN A 516 16.64 16.37 -4.90
CA ASN A 516 16.51 17.49 -5.84
C ASN A 516 15.13 18.16 -5.75
N CYS A 517 14.64 18.38 -4.54
CA CYS A 517 13.32 18.94 -4.25
C CYS A 517 13.34 19.88 -3.05
N TYR A 518 12.24 20.59 -2.85
CA TYR A 518 12.00 21.33 -1.62
C TYR A 518 11.76 20.36 -0.45
N VAL A 519 12.29 20.68 0.71
CA VAL A 519 12.16 19.90 1.94
C VAL A 519 11.16 20.60 2.84
N TYR A 520 10.06 19.94 3.13
CA TYR A 520 8.97 20.45 3.94
C TYR A 520 8.96 19.84 5.35
N ASP A 521 8.37 20.52 6.30
CA ASP A 521 8.33 20.13 7.72
C ASP A 521 7.59 18.79 7.94
N TYR A 522 6.60 18.44 7.12
CA TYR A 522 5.94 17.15 7.19
C TYR A 522 6.85 15.95 6.84
N GLN A 523 8.01 16.21 6.24
CA GLN A 523 9.02 15.17 5.95
C GLN A 523 9.96 14.91 7.13
N VAL A 524 9.85 15.69 8.23
CA VAL A 524 10.68 15.56 9.42
C VAL A 524 10.27 14.34 10.22
N LYS A 525 11.18 13.38 10.34
CA LYS A 525 10.98 12.16 11.10
C LYS A 525 11.50 12.23 12.52
N GLU A 526 12.46 13.11 12.77
CA GLU A 526 13.18 13.19 14.03
C GLU A 526 13.35 14.64 14.48
N LYS A 527 13.32 14.86 15.79
CA LYS A 527 13.57 16.18 16.41
C LYS A 527 14.60 16.05 17.51
N ILE A 528 15.38 17.09 17.73
CA ILE A 528 16.36 17.17 18.81
C ILE A 528 15.98 18.27 19.79
N THR A 529 16.51 18.18 21.01
CA THR A 529 16.35 19.23 22.03
C THR A 529 17.41 20.33 21.87
N GLU A 530 17.19 21.46 22.53
CA GLU A 530 18.22 22.51 22.67
C GLU A 530 19.51 21.94 23.26
N LEU A 531 19.39 21.06 24.26
CA LEU A 531 20.53 20.38 24.86
C LEU A 531 21.27 19.50 23.84
N GLY A 532 20.53 18.74 23.03
CA GLY A 532 21.07 17.92 21.95
C GLY A 532 21.81 18.75 20.90
N LEU A 533 21.28 19.93 20.54
CA LEU A 533 21.92 20.85 19.63
C LEU A 533 23.23 21.42 20.25
N GLN A 534 23.19 21.88 21.49
CA GLN A 534 24.34 22.49 22.18
C GLN A 534 25.48 21.51 22.51
N LYS A 535 25.12 20.25 22.83
CA LYS A 535 26.08 19.21 23.27
C LYS A 535 26.54 18.31 22.12
N SER A 536 26.25 18.66 20.88
CA SER A 536 26.66 17.90 19.70
C SER A 536 27.27 18.79 18.62
N SER A 537 27.74 18.17 17.53
CA SER A 537 28.20 18.88 16.33
C SER A 537 27.06 19.37 15.43
N ALA A 538 25.80 19.06 15.76
CA ALA A 538 24.65 19.53 15.01
C ALA A 538 24.60 21.07 15.00
N LYS A 539 24.15 21.62 13.86
CA LYS A 539 23.97 23.07 13.67
C LYS A 539 22.57 23.33 13.18
N LEU A 540 21.95 24.36 13.73
CA LEU A 540 20.66 24.83 13.23
C LEU A 540 20.88 25.60 11.92
N LEU A 541 20.28 25.12 10.86
CA LEU A 541 20.29 25.75 9.54
C LEU A 541 19.03 26.59 9.38
N LYS A 542 19.18 27.75 8.77
CA LYS A 542 18.06 28.67 8.51
C LYS A 542 17.13 28.11 7.42
N LYS A 543 15.89 28.55 7.45
CA LYS A 543 15.01 28.46 6.30
C LYS A 543 15.72 28.96 5.04
N GLU A 544 15.43 28.39 3.88
CA GLU A 544 16.04 28.69 2.59
C GLU A 544 17.54 28.28 2.45
N THR A 545 17.99 27.37 3.31
CA THR A 545 19.32 26.76 3.15
C THR A 545 19.25 25.67 2.07
N THR A 546 20.19 25.70 1.14
CA THR A 546 20.42 24.59 0.19
C THR A 546 21.20 23.49 0.89
N LEU A 547 20.68 22.26 0.89
CA LEU A 547 21.31 21.07 1.44
C LEU A 547 22.00 20.28 0.33
N ILE A 548 23.17 19.72 0.61
CA ILE A 548 23.85 18.76 -0.28
C ILE A 548 24.12 17.47 0.50
N ALA A 549 23.68 16.34 -0.04
CA ALA A 549 24.00 15.04 0.51
C ALA A 549 25.42 14.60 0.14
N LEU A 550 26.19 14.12 1.15
CA LEU A 550 27.61 13.82 1.03
C LEU A 550 27.92 12.34 0.82
N VAL A 551 26.95 11.44 1.08
CA VAL A 551 27.20 9.99 1.13
C VAL A 551 26.03 9.17 0.58
N GLY A 552 26.33 7.94 0.18
CA GLY A 552 25.35 6.91 -0.18
C GLY A 552 24.64 7.18 -1.50
N ALA A 553 23.45 6.58 -1.69
CA ALA A 553 22.65 6.67 -2.92
C ALA A 553 22.14 8.11 -3.23
N THR A 554 22.24 9.01 -2.27
CA THR A 554 21.84 10.43 -2.40
C THR A 554 23.03 11.37 -2.62
N ILE A 555 24.26 10.87 -2.73
CA ILE A 555 25.47 11.72 -2.87
C ILE A 555 25.30 12.73 -4.02
N GLY A 556 25.57 14.00 -3.73
CA GLY A 556 25.45 15.11 -4.67
C GLY A 556 24.02 15.56 -4.98
N LYS A 557 22.98 14.85 -4.49
CA LYS A 557 21.62 15.35 -4.57
C LYS A 557 21.41 16.47 -3.56
N ILE A 558 20.55 17.41 -3.94
CA ILE A 558 20.28 18.61 -3.17
C ILE A 558 18.87 18.63 -2.58
N GLY A 559 18.66 19.47 -1.57
CA GLY A 559 17.37 19.82 -0.99
C GLY A 559 17.32 21.31 -0.69
N PHE A 560 16.13 21.90 -0.68
CA PHE A 560 15.93 23.30 -0.28
C PHE A 560 15.02 23.36 0.96
N LEU A 561 15.57 23.81 2.10
CA LEU A 561 14.80 23.88 3.35
C LEU A 561 13.72 24.95 3.31
N THR A 562 12.47 24.59 3.49
CA THR A 562 11.36 25.54 3.62
C THR A 562 11.11 25.98 5.07
N PHE A 563 11.85 25.44 6.03
CA PHE A 563 11.77 25.70 7.48
C PHE A 563 13.17 25.59 8.12
N GLU A 564 13.32 25.97 9.37
CA GLU A 564 14.56 25.81 10.11
C GLU A 564 14.73 24.37 10.59
N SER A 565 15.92 23.80 10.39
CA SER A 565 16.23 22.42 10.79
C SER A 565 17.72 22.22 11.07
N ALA A 566 18.05 21.33 12.00
CA ALA A 566 19.36 20.72 12.07
C ALA A 566 19.42 19.50 11.13
N THR A 567 20.64 19.04 10.81
CA THR A 567 20.86 17.91 9.90
C THR A 567 21.89 16.95 10.47
N ASN A 568 21.92 15.71 9.94
CA ASN A 568 22.98 14.78 10.26
C ASN A 568 24.30 15.15 9.55
N GLN A 569 25.41 14.51 9.93
CA GLN A 569 26.76 14.75 9.37
C GLN A 569 26.87 14.39 7.86
N ASN A 570 25.90 13.71 7.29
CA ASN A 570 25.87 13.33 5.88
C ASN A 570 25.27 14.41 4.98
N ILE A 571 24.97 15.57 5.55
CA ILE A 571 24.45 16.75 4.85
C ILE A 571 25.36 17.94 5.16
N THR A 572 25.59 18.73 4.11
CA THR A 572 26.16 20.08 4.24
C THR A 572 25.11 21.10 3.80
N GLY A 573 24.85 22.10 4.64
CA GLY A 573 24.02 23.25 4.34
C GLY A 573 24.83 24.39 3.75
N LEU A 574 24.30 25.00 2.69
CA LEU A 574 24.84 26.17 2.00
C LEU A 574 23.87 27.34 2.16
N TYR A 575 24.34 28.47 2.70
CA TYR A 575 23.53 29.67 2.82
C TYR A 575 24.34 30.89 2.31
N PRO A 576 23.78 31.82 1.51
CA PRO A 576 24.49 32.99 1.02
C PRO A 576 25.12 33.80 2.15
N LYS A 577 26.39 34.19 2.04
CA LYS A 577 27.03 35.14 2.99
C LYS A 577 26.47 36.53 2.88
N ASN A 578 26.05 36.93 1.68
CA ASN A 578 25.45 38.22 1.39
C ASN A 578 24.27 38.08 0.40
N LEU A 579 23.06 38.31 0.91
CA LEU A 579 21.82 38.25 0.11
C LEU A 579 21.70 39.36 -0.95
N LYS A 580 22.53 40.40 -0.91
CA LYS A 580 22.59 41.41 -1.96
C LYS A 580 23.45 40.95 -3.16
N ILE A 581 24.15 39.82 -3.05
CA ILE A 581 25.00 39.28 -4.10
C ILE A 581 24.45 37.95 -4.61
N LEU A 582 23.92 37.12 -3.72
CA LEU A 582 23.47 35.76 -4.04
C LEU A 582 22.06 35.50 -3.44
N ASN A 583 21.11 35.20 -4.32
CA ASN A 583 19.76 34.80 -3.94
C ASN A 583 19.75 33.34 -3.47
N THR A 584 18.96 33.03 -2.43
CA THR A 584 18.90 31.69 -1.81
C THR A 584 18.36 30.62 -2.75
N LYS A 585 17.29 30.89 -3.51
CA LYS A 585 16.71 29.96 -4.48
C LYS A 585 17.60 29.84 -5.73
N TYR A 586 18.21 30.94 -6.17
CA TYR A 586 19.19 30.86 -7.25
C TYR A 586 20.33 29.90 -6.89
N LEU A 587 20.87 30.00 -5.66
CA LEU A 587 21.89 29.07 -5.17
C LEU A 587 21.42 27.62 -5.27
N TYR A 588 20.18 27.33 -4.91
CA TYR A 588 19.61 25.99 -5.03
C TYR A 588 19.62 25.50 -6.49
N TYR A 589 19.13 26.31 -7.43
CA TYR A 589 19.11 25.92 -8.85
C TYR A 589 20.53 25.80 -9.43
N ALA A 590 21.44 26.69 -9.08
CA ALA A 590 22.84 26.62 -9.51
C ALA A 590 23.56 25.37 -8.97
N CYS A 591 23.13 24.85 -7.82
CA CYS A 591 23.67 23.62 -7.26
C CYS A 591 23.11 22.33 -7.92
N MET A 592 22.07 22.40 -8.74
CA MET A 592 21.53 21.22 -9.44
C MET A 592 22.54 20.56 -10.38
N ASP A 593 23.44 21.33 -10.97
CA ASP A 593 24.47 20.84 -11.87
C ASP A 593 25.66 20.17 -11.15
N LEU A 594 25.82 20.43 -9.87
CA LEU A 594 26.93 19.89 -9.11
C LEU A 594 26.92 18.36 -9.02
N TYR A 595 25.76 17.73 -9.18
CA TYR A 595 25.62 16.25 -9.17
C TYR A 595 26.55 15.56 -10.18
N GLY A 596 26.72 16.11 -11.39
CA GLY A 596 27.65 15.60 -12.39
C GLY A 596 29.11 15.59 -11.93
N GLN A 597 29.51 16.59 -11.12
CA GLN A 597 30.84 16.66 -10.53
C GLN A 597 31.07 15.62 -9.43
N PHE A 598 30.02 15.31 -8.65
CA PHE A 598 30.08 14.25 -7.64
C PHE A 598 30.22 12.85 -8.24
N ARG A 599 29.57 12.56 -9.37
CA ARG A 599 29.68 11.27 -10.06
C ARG A 599 31.10 10.92 -10.51
N LYS A 600 31.93 11.92 -10.78
CA LYS A 600 33.34 11.72 -11.16
C LYS A 600 34.20 11.19 -9.99
N LEU A 601 33.68 11.20 -8.76
CA LEU A 601 34.38 10.69 -7.57
C LEU A 601 34.30 9.14 -7.42
N GLY A 602 33.44 8.46 -8.20
CA GLY A 602 33.22 6.99 -8.15
C GLY A 602 32.16 6.56 -7.13
N ASP A 603 31.66 5.32 -7.26
CA ASP A 603 30.47 4.82 -6.56
C ASP A 603 30.57 4.73 -5.01
N PHE A 604 31.76 4.84 -4.43
CA PHE A 604 32.01 4.75 -2.99
C PHE A 604 32.63 6.01 -2.38
N ALA A 605 32.69 7.12 -3.12
CA ALA A 605 33.35 8.33 -2.65
C ALA A 605 32.49 9.06 -1.61
N MET A 606 33.08 9.46 -0.51
CA MET A 606 32.54 10.46 0.42
C MET A 606 33.02 11.84 -0.03
N ALA A 607 32.09 12.73 -0.37
CA ALA A 607 32.44 14.12 -0.57
C ALA A 607 32.82 14.75 0.79
N ASN A 608 34.00 15.28 0.90
CA ASN A 608 34.41 15.98 2.10
C ASN A 608 34.18 17.51 2.00
N SER A 609 34.30 18.20 3.12
CA SER A 609 34.09 19.66 3.20
C SER A 609 34.99 20.45 2.24
N ASN A 610 36.23 19.98 1.98
CA ASN A 610 37.14 20.66 1.06
C ASN A 610 36.72 20.52 -0.39
N PHE A 611 36.14 19.41 -0.76
CA PHE A 611 35.56 19.23 -2.08
C PHE A 611 34.42 20.25 -2.31
N ILE A 612 33.47 20.35 -1.38
CA ILE A 612 32.34 21.31 -1.46
C ILE A 612 32.85 22.75 -1.54
N LYS A 613 33.83 23.12 -0.75
CA LYS A 613 34.43 24.48 -0.72
C LYS A 613 34.98 24.91 -2.09
N ASN A 614 35.50 23.97 -2.88
CA ASN A 614 36.15 24.24 -4.15
C ASN A 614 35.21 24.15 -5.35
N LEU A 615 33.97 23.69 -5.14
CA LEU A 615 32.95 23.72 -6.21
C LEU A 615 32.67 25.17 -6.61
N THR A 616 32.43 25.35 -7.90
CA THR A 616 32.14 26.67 -8.45
C THR A 616 30.73 26.71 -9.05
N ILE A 617 30.08 27.86 -8.92
CA ILE A 617 28.82 28.16 -9.60
C ILE A 617 28.93 29.44 -10.41
N SER A 618 28.13 29.54 -11.46
CA SER A 618 27.98 30.81 -12.23
C SER A 618 27.28 31.84 -11.34
N LEU A 619 27.78 33.07 -11.31
CA LEU A 619 27.24 34.15 -10.48
C LEU A 619 26.87 35.37 -11.37
N PRO A 620 25.69 35.40 -11.99
CA PRO A 620 25.16 36.60 -12.65
C PRO A 620 24.79 37.70 -11.66
N PRO A 621 24.57 38.95 -12.12
CA PRO A 621 24.02 40.03 -11.29
C PRO A 621 22.72 39.62 -10.60
N LEU A 622 22.47 40.14 -9.38
CA LEU A 622 21.31 39.74 -8.53
C LEU A 622 19.98 39.88 -9.29
N GLU A 623 19.77 40.95 -10.03
CA GLU A 623 18.57 41.15 -10.83
C GLU A 623 18.32 40.04 -11.87
N ILE A 624 19.39 39.49 -12.43
CA ILE A 624 19.31 38.36 -13.37
C ILE A 624 18.97 37.09 -12.60
N GLN A 625 19.59 36.87 -11.43
CA GLN A 625 19.26 35.73 -10.55
C GLN A 625 17.78 35.74 -10.19
N GLU A 626 17.24 36.85 -9.76
CA GLU A 626 15.84 37.03 -9.38
C GLU A 626 14.87 36.75 -10.55
N LYS A 627 15.19 37.23 -11.75
CA LYS A 627 14.41 36.92 -12.96
C LYS A 627 14.41 35.44 -13.30
N ILE A 628 15.57 34.78 -13.20
CA ILE A 628 15.69 33.33 -13.41
C ILE A 628 14.80 32.56 -12.42
N VAL A 629 14.91 32.93 -11.13
CA VAL A 629 14.11 32.29 -10.05
C VAL A 629 12.62 32.48 -10.31
N GLN A 630 12.15 33.71 -10.56
CA GLN A 630 10.74 33.98 -10.83
C GLN A 630 10.18 33.18 -11.99
N ASN A 631 10.93 33.06 -13.06
CA ASN A 631 10.48 32.30 -14.24
C ASN A 631 10.44 30.78 -13.97
N ILE A 632 11.39 30.23 -13.21
CA ILE A 632 11.38 28.81 -12.82
C ILE A 632 10.22 28.52 -11.87
N GLU A 633 9.97 29.39 -10.90
CA GLU A 633 8.85 29.27 -9.96
C GLU A 633 7.50 29.20 -10.67
N LEU A 634 7.31 29.94 -11.75
CA LEU A 634 6.09 29.86 -12.57
C LEU A 634 5.94 28.47 -13.20
N VAL A 635 7.04 27.85 -13.64
CA VAL A 635 7.02 26.49 -14.19
C VAL A 635 6.77 25.46 -13.08
N GLU A 636 7.38 25.64 -11.91
CA GLU A 636 7.15 24.75 -10.75
C GLU A 636 5.70 24.79 -10.27
N GLN A 637 5.08 25.97 -10.18
CA GLN A 637 3.66 26.10 -9.87
C GLN A 637 2.78 25.34 -10.86
N GLN A 638 3.18 25.33 -12.13
CA GLN A 638 2.47 24.56 -13.15
C GLN A 638 2.63 23.04 -12.96
N ILE A 639 3.84 22.58 -12.58
CA ILE A 639 4.09 21.17 -12.24
C ILE A 639 3.24 20.76 -11.03
N ASP A 640 3.19 21.58 -9.99
CA ASP A 640 2.38 21.29 -8.79
C ASP A 640 0.90 21.21 -9.12
N PHE A 641 0.40 22.09 -9.95
CA PHE A 641 -0.97 22.05 -10.44
C PHE A 641 -1.28 20.77 -11.21
N LEU A 642 -0.39 20.34 -12.11
CA LEU A 642 -0.55 19.11 -12.88
C LEU A 642 -0.47 17.85 -12.00
N ASN A 643 0.40 17.84 -10.99
CA ASN A 643 0.49 16.76 -10.01
C ASN A 643 -0.81 16.61 -9.23
N LEU A 644 -1.42 17.71 -8.80
CA LEU A 644 -2.73 17.69 -8.14
C LEU A 644 -3.79 17.06 -9.06
N LYS A 645 -3.77 17.35 -10.36
CA LYS A 645 -4.71 16.75 -11.33
C LYS A 645 -4.46 15.26 -11.54
N LEU A 646 -3.20 14.78 -11.48
CA LEU A 646 -2.90 13.35 -11.51
C LEU A 646 -3.55 12.59 -10.34
N GLU A 647 -3.46 13.12 -9.12
CA GLU A 647 -4.10 12.52 -7.94
C GLU A 647 -5.63 12.42 -8.10
N PHE A 648 -6.24 13.41 -8.73
CA PHE A 648 -7.68 13.36 -9.02
C PHE A 648 -8.04 12.28 -10.05
N LEU A 649 -7.25 12.15 -11.12
CA LEU A 649 -7.50 11.14 -12.16
C LEU A 649 -7.36 9.69 -11.64
N GLU A 650 -6.48 9.45 -10.67
CA GLU A 650 -6.38 8.14 -10.04
C GLU A 650 -7.68 7.74 -9.34
N LYS A 651 -8.35 8.68 -8.66
CA LYS A 651 -9.63 8.44 -7.98
C LYS A 651 -10.82 8.34 -8.96
N GLU A 652 -10.66 8.82 -10.19
CA GLU A 652 -11.76 8.87 -11.14
C GLU A 652 -12.12 7.51 -11.69
N LYS A 653 -11.15 6.63 -11.91
CA LYS A 653 -11.42 5.25 -12.31
C LYS A 653 -12.29 4.53 -11.27
N GLU A 654 -12.07 4.80 -9.99
CA GLU A 654 -12.89 4.27 -8.91
C GLU A 654 -14.33 4.80 -8.97
N LYS A 655 -14.51 6.09 -9.20
CA LYS A 655 -15.85 6.70 -9.37
C LYS A 655 -16.60 6.15 -10.58
N ILE A 656 -15.91 5.92 -11.70
CA ILE A 656 -16.49 5.28 -12.89
C ILE A 656 -17.04 3.90 -12.51
N LEU A 657 -16.24 3.07 -11.83
CA LEU A 657 -16.70 1.77 -11.37
C LEU A 657 -17.87 1.88 -10.39
N GLN A 658 -17.84 2.83 -9.45
CA GLN A 658 -18.97 3.09 -8.54
C GLN A 658 -20.25 3.43 -9.29
N LYS A 659 -20.19 4.35 -10.24
CA LYS A 659 -21.30 4.77 -11.10
C LYS A 659 -21.95 3.59 -11.85
N TYR A 660 -21.12 2.74 -12.44
CA TYR A 660 -21.63 1.67 -13.31
C TYR A 660 -21.98 0.38 -12.59
N LEU A 661 -21.28 0.03 -11.52
CA LEU A 661 -21.42 -1.27 -10.88
C LEU A 661 -22.29 -1.25 -9.62
N PHE A 662 -22.49 -0.10 -8.98
CA PHE A 662 -23.18 -0.02 -7.68
C PHE A 662 -24.39 0.94 -7.67
N SER A 663 -24.40 2.00 -8.44
CA SER A 663 -25.54 2.93 -8.57
C SER A 663 -26.52 2.45 -9.70
#